data_a9cbfb79772acfb1e3ba5f7196d6f569
#
_entry.id   a9cbfb79772acfb1e3ba5f7196d6f569
#
_cell.length_a   1.000
_cell.length_b   1.000
_cell.length_c   1.000
_cell.angle_alpha   90.00
_cell.angle_beta   90.00
_cell.angle_gamma   90.00
#
_symmetry.space_group_name_H-M   'P 1'
#
loop_
_entity.id
_entity.type
_entity.pdbx_description
1 polymer ?
#
loop_
_entity_poly.entity_id
_entity_poly.type
_entity_poly.pdbx_seq_one_letter_code
_entity_poly.pdbx_strand_id
1 'polypeptide(L)'
;MFYDHKEVEKKWQKYWKANNTFVTHEENDKPKFYALDMFPYPSGQGLHVGHPEGYTATDILSRMKRAQGYNVLHPMGWDAFGLPAEQYALDTGNDPAEFTEKNIQTFKRQINSLGFSYDWNREINTTDPEYYKWTQWIFTKLYEKGLAYEAEVPVNWVPELGTVIANEEVIDGKSERGGYDVIRKPMRQWMLKITAYADRLLEDLDLVDWPESIKEMQRNWIGRSVGANVTFKVANTAEEFTVFTTRPDTLFGATYAVLAPELDLVQTITTPEQKAAVDAYIDEAEKKSDLNRTDLAKEKTGVFTGAYAINPVNGKEIPIWIADYVLASYGTGAIMAVPAHDERDFEFAKTFGLDIIPVLAGGDVTEAAYTEDGVHINSGFLDGLNKEEAIAKMNAWLEENGVGKEEVSYRLRDWLFSRQRYWGEPIPVIHWEDGTTTTVPEAELPLRLPVTKDIKPSGTGESPLANIADWVNVVDPVTGKKGRRETNTMPQWAGSSWYYLRFIDPHNKNELANYEKLERWLPVDIYIGGAEHAVLHLLYVRFWHKFLYDLGVVPTKEPFQKLYNQGMILGGNNEKMSKSRGNVVNPDDVVEQYGADTLRLYEMFMGPLDASIAWSENGLEGSRKFLDRVWRLIVDEDGKMRDRITNFNDGKLTKVYNQTVKKVTEDYEHMHFNTAISQLMVFTNEAYKVDALPYIFVEGFVQLLAPIVPHVAEELWTILGNDGSISYVPWPVYDEAALVEDEVEVVFQVNGKVKAKASIPADATKEEMETLAKNHDHVAELIAGKTIRKVIVVPGKLVNIVAN
;
A
#
# COMPACT_ATOMS: atom_id res chain seq x y z
N MET A 1 -10.41 43.08 -13.67
CA MET A 1 -9.09 42.52 -13.33
C MET A 1 -9.12 41.04 -13.52
N PHE A 2 -8.16 40.47 -14.20
CA PHE A 2 -8.06 39.04 -14.41
C PHE A 2 -7.42 38.38 -13.21
N TYR A 3 -7.77 37.12 -12.96
CA TYR A 3 -7.06 36.31 -11.99
C TYR A 3 -5.67 35.96 -12.55
N ASP A 4 -4.64 36.49 -11.94
CA ASP A 4 -3.25 36.26 -12.30
C ASP A 4 -2.65 35.24 -11.30
N HIS A 5 -2.64 33.97 -11.69
CA HIS A 5 -2.15 32.92 -10.82
C HIS A 5 -0.67 33.08 -10.47
N LYS A 6 0.16 33.56 -11.38
CA LYS A 6 1.60 33.70 -11.14
C LYS A 6 1.90 34.63 -9.98
N GLU A 7 1.26 35.80 -9.95
CA GLU A 7 1.45 36.75 -8.87
C GLU A 7 0.82 36.31 -7.57
N VAL A 8 -0.40 35.80 -7.61
CA VAL A 8 -1.14 35.36 -6.43
C VAL A 8 -0.47 34.20 -5.74
N GLU A 9 -0.07 33.16 -6.49
CA GLU A 9 0.57 31.99 -5.93
C GLU A 9 1.92 32.30 -5.32
N LYS A 10 2.74 33.07 -5.99
CA LYS A 10 4.04 33.49 -5.47
C LYS A 10 3.91 34.33 -4.19
N LYS A 11 2.96 35.28 -4.17
CA LYS A 11 2.66 36.12 -3.03
C LYS A 11 2.32 35.31 -1.78
N TRP A 12 1.41 34.37 -1.89
CA TRP A 12 0.92 33.60 -0.74
C TRP A 12 1.91 32.53 -0.28
N GLN A 13 2.64 31.88 -1.19
CA GLN A 13 3.74 30.97 -0.82
C GLN A 13 4.80 31.70 -0.01
N LYS A 14 5.15 32.90 -0.39
CA LYS A 14 6.08 33.77 0.35
C LYS A 14 5.52 34.16 1.72
N TYR A 15 4.23 34.50 1.79
CA TYR A 15 3.55 34.85 3.04
C TYR A 15 3.56 33.68 4.02
N TRP A 16 3.16 32.49 3.59
CA TRP A 16 3.12 31.30 4.44
C TRP A 16 4.51 30.96 5.00
N LYS A 17 5.52 31.05 4.18
CA LYS A 17 6.90 30.79 4.60
C LYS A 17 7.39 31.83 5.63
N ALA A 18 7.16 33.10 5.38
CA ALA A 18 7.58 34.18 6.25
C ALA A 18 6.90 34.14 7.62
N ASN A 19 5.66 33.68 7.69
CA ASN A 19 4.84 33.65 8.90
C ASN A 19 4.83 32.28 9.58
N ASN A 20 5.58 31.28 9.08
CA ASN A 20 5.58 29.92 9.60
C ASN A 20 4.15 29.36 9.78
N THR A 21 3.29 29.62 8.79
CA THR A 21 1.85 29.38 8.87
C THR A 21 1.52 27.90 9.19
N PHE A 22 2.29 26.97 8.68
CA PHE A 22 1.98 25.54 8.79
C PHE A 22 2.89 24.80 9.77
N VAL A 23 3.63 25.52 10.58
CA VAL A 23 4.47 24.92 11.62
C VAL A 23 3.59 24.28 12.69
N THR A 24 3.89 23.03 13.03
CA THR A 24 3.19 22.30 14.08
C THR A 24 3.59 22.82 15.45
N HIS A 25 2.62 23.11 16.30
CA HIS A 25 2.85 23.56 17.66
C HIS A 25 2.81 22.38 18.63
N GLU A 26 3.91 22.16 19.34
CA GLU A 26 4.07 21.03 20.27
C GLU A 26 3.20 21.16 21.53
N GLU A 27 3.04 22.38 22.01
CA GLU A 27 2.35 22.67 23.26
C GLU A 27 1.04 23.41 23.03
N ASN A 28 -0.04 22.66 22.81
CA ASN A 28 -1.38 23.21 22.85
C ASN A 28 -2.39 22.12 23.25
N ASP A 29 -3.56 22.56 23.70
CA ASP A 29 -4.62 21.67 24.17
C ASP A 29 -5.57 21.20 23.05
N LYS A 30 -5.26 21.55 21.80
CA LYS A 30 -6.08 21.14 20.66
C LYS A 30 -5.94 19.64 20.39
N PRO A 31 -7.00 18.97 19.94
CA PRO A 31 -6.88 17.59 19.50
C PRO A 31 -5.89 17.47 18.36
N LYS A 32 -5.14 16.36 18.34
CA LYS A 32 -4.12 16.15 17.30
C LYS A 32 -4.74 15.59 16.03
N PHE A 33 -4.12 15.91 14.89
CA PHE A 33 -4.37 15.24 13.64
C PHE A 33 -3.06 15.06 12.88
N TYR A 34 -2.65 13.81 12.71
CA TYR A 34 -1.43 13.46 11.98
C TYR A 34 -1.80 12.94 10.58
N ALA A 35 -1.56 13.77 9.58
CA ALA A 35 -1.80 13.44 8.17
C ALA A 35 -0.46 13.13 7.51
N LEU A 36 -0.34 11.93 6.93
CA LEU A 36 0.92 11.45 6.38
C LEU A 36 0.76 11.00 4.94
N ASP A 37 1.64 11.52 4.08
CA ASP A 37 1.86 10.99 2.74
C ASP A 37 2.95 9.93 2.77
N MET A 38 2.90 8.96 1.85
CA MET A 38 4.06 8.15 1.56
C MET A 38 5.11 9.05 0.92
N PHE A 39 6.22 9.26 1.61
CA PHE A 39 7.23 10.22 1.16
C PHE A 39 7.91 9.75 -0.12
N PRO A 40 8.27 10.69 -1.02
CA PRO A 40 8.76 10.33 -2.33
C PRO A 40 10.22 9.91 -2.35
N TYR A 41 10.57 9.11 -3.35
CA TYR A 41 11.93 8.91 -3.80
C TYR A 41 12.31 10.05 -4.75
N PRO A 42 13.34 10.85 -4.45
CA PRO A 42 13.70 11.98 -5.30
C PRO A 42 14.47 11.53 -6.55
N SER A 43 13.72 11.24 -7.61
CA SER A 43 14.28 10.82 -8.90
C SER A 43 14.82 12.00 -9.71
N GLY A 44 15.69 11.72 -10.69
CA GLY A 44 16.29 12.75 -11.53
C GLY A 44 15.32 13.50 -12.46
N GLN A 45 14.11 12.99 -12.62
CA GLN A 45 13.09 13.57 -13.51
C GLN A 45 12.17 14.57 -12.82
N GLY A 46 12.22 14.66 -11.48
CA GLY A 46 11.27 15.42 -10.72
C GLY A 46 9.88 14.74 -10.67
N LEU A 47 8.88 15.49 -10.24
CA LEU A 47 7.51 15.02 -10.15
C LEU A 47 6.85 14.93 -11.53
N HIS A 48 5.96 13.96 -11.71
CA HIS A 48 4.93 14.00 -12.75
C HIS A 48 3.57 14.30 -12.11
N VAL A 49 2.55 14.57 -12.93
CA VAL A 49 1.23 14.99 -12.44
C VAL A 49 0.49 13.94 -11.59
N GLY A 50 0.94 12.70 -11.60
CA GLY A 50 0.38 11.64 -10.74
C GLY A 50 0.76 11.80 -9.26
N HIS A 51 1.91 12.40 -8.95
CA HIS A 51 2.36 12.58 -7.57
C HIS A 51 1.48 13.53 -6.75
N PRO A 52 1.07 14.71 -7.28
CA PRO A 52 0.28 15.64 -6.49
C PRO A 52 -1.12 15.18 -6.12
N GLU A 53 -1.65 14.15 -6.74
CA GLU A 53 -3.00 13.65 -6.43
C GLU A 53 -3.14 13.27 -4.95
N GLY A 54 -2.25 12.39 -4.46
CA GLY A 54 -2.24 12.00 -3.06
C GLY A 54 -1.88 13.14 -2.12
N TYR A 55 -0.90 13.96 -2.51
CA TYR A 55 -0.45 15.11 -1.71
C TYR A 55 -1.56 16.15 -1.57
N THR A 56 -2.32 16.39 -2.63
CA THR A 56 -3.45 17.31 -2.59
C THR A 56 -4.55 16.80 -1.67
N ALA A 57 -4.87 15.51 -1.73
CA ALA A 57 -5.86 14.89 -0.86
C ALA A 57 -5.49 15.06 0.63
N THR A 58 -4.25 14.76 0.99
CA THR A 58 -3.74 14.92 2.35
C THR A 58 -3.76 16.38 2.79
N ASP A 59 -3.41 17.28 1.87
CA ASP A 59 -3.39 18.73 2.15
C ASP A 59 -4.78 19.30 2.40
N ILE A 60 -5.78 18.86 1.64
CA ILE A 60 -7.18 19.27 1.85
C ILE A 60 -7.63 18.90 3.25
N LEU A 61 -7.39 17.65 3.66
CA LEU A 61 -7.73 17.19 5.01
C LEU A 61 -6.99 18.01 6.07
N SER A 62 -5.71 18.25 5.88
CA SER A 62 -4.88 19.02 6.83
C SER A 62 -5.41 20.43 6.99
N ARG A 63 -5.76 21.09 5.90
CA ARG A 63 -6.29 22.46 5.93
C ARG A 63 -7.67 22.53 6.59
N MET A 64 -8.56 21.61 6.26
CA MET A 64 -9.86 21.54 6.90
C MET A 64 -9.73 21.29 8.40
N LYS A 65 -8.88 20.37 8.80
CA LYS A 65 -8.66 20.03 10.22
C LYS A 65 -8.09 21.22 11.01
N ARG A 66 -7.16 21.99 10.43
CA ARG A 66 -6.67 23.23 11.08
C ARG A 66 -7.82 24.22 11.31
N ALA A 67 -8.66 24.43 10.31
CA ALA A 67 -9.81 25.31 10.43
C ALA A 67 -10.83 24.78 11.45
N GLN A 68 -10.93 23.48 11.62
CA GLN A 68 -11.80 22.84 12.62
C GLN A 68 -11.20 22.84 14.03
N GLY A 69 -10.02 23.43 14.24
CA GLY A 69 -9.42 23.58 15.54
C GLY A 69 -8.48 22.45 15.96
N TYR A 70 -8.06 21.58 15.05
CA TYR A 70 -7.07 20.54 15.34
C TYR A 70 -5.64 21.08 15.29
N ASN A 71 -4.77 20.48 16.08
CA ASN A 71 -3.32 20.63 15.93
C ASN A 71 -2.86 19.63 14.89
N VAL A 72 -2.43 20.11 13.73
CA VAL A 72 -2.12 19.28 12.57
C VAL A 72 -0.63 19.08 12.41
N LEU A 73 -0.21 17.82 12.26
CA LEU A 73 1.14 17.42 11.84
C LEU A 73 1.05 16.95 10.39
N HIS A 74 1.62 17.73 9.48
CA HIS A 74 1.64 17.44 8.04
C HIS A 74 3.08 17.55 7.54
N PRO A 75 3.89 16.49 7.68
CA PRO A 75 5.31 16.52 7.38
C PRO A 75 5.63 16.03 5.97
N MET A 76 6.84 16.34 5.51
CA MET A 76 7.39 15.84 4.25
C MET A 76 8.88 15.60 4.39
N GLY A 77 9.38 14.62 3.65
CA GLY A 77 10.78 14.26 3.62
C GLY A 77 11.13 13.40 2.43
N TRP A 78 12.30 12.75 2.48
CA TRP A 78 12.88 12.09 1.31
C TRP A 78 13.33 10.67 1.64
N ASP A 79 12.82 9.72 0.87
CA ASP A 79 13.29 8.33 0.85
C ASP A 79 14.38 8.23 -0.23
N ALA A 80 15.62 8.52 0.17
CA ALA A 80 16.66 8.91 -0.79
C ALA A 80 17.76 7.87 -1.03
N PHE A 81 17.79 6.77 -0.28
CA PHE A 81 18.63 5.63 -0.62
C PHE A 81 17.99 4.80 -1.75
N GLY A 82 18.78 4.04 -2.46
CA GLY A 82 18.27 3.07 -3.43
C GLY A 82 19.05 3.05 -4.74
N LEU A 83 18.63 2.12 -5.59
CA LEU A 83 19.33 1.76 -6.83
C LEU A 83 19.42 2.89 -7.87
N PRO A 84 18.39 3.71 -8.11
CA PRO A 84 18.46 4.69 -9.18
C PRO A 84 19.58 5.71 -9.03
N ALA A 85 19.83 6.20 -7.81
CA ALA A 85 20.93 7.16 -7.56
C ALA A 85 22.29 6.49 -7.72
N GLU A 86 22.43 5.26 -7.23
CA GLU A 86 23.66 4.48 -7.38
C GLU A 86 23.95 4.19 -8.84
N GLN A 87 22.92 3.80 -9.61
CA GLN A 87 23.08 3.52 -11.03
C GLN A 87 23.50 4.74 -11.83
N TYR A 88 22.89 5.88 -11.54
CA TYR A 88 23.31 7.15 -12.15
C TYR A 88 24.79 7.45 -11.86
N ALA A 89 25.21 7.22 -10.61
CA ALA A 89 26.59 7.42 -10.20
C ALA A 89 27.56 6.48 -10.97
N LEU A 90 27.16 5.23 -11.15
CA LEU A 90 27.94 4.26 -11.94
C LEU A 90 28.04 4.68 -13.41
N ASP A 91 26.94 5.14 -14.01
CA ASP A 91 26.89 5.49 -15.43
C ASP A 91 27.63 6.80 -15.74
N THR A 92 27.66 7.75 -14.80
CA THR A 92 28.21 9.10 -15.02
C THR A 92 29.54 9.37 -14.29
N GLY A 93 29.94 8.51 -13.34
CA GLY A 93 31.09 8.74 -12.47
C GLY A 93 30.85 9.82 -11.40
N ASN A 94 29.63 10.31 -11.23
CA ASN A 94 29.25 11.29 -10.20
C ASN A 94 28.96 10.63 -8.85
N ASP A 95 29.00 11.43 -7.77
CA ASP A 95 28.68 10.99 -6.42
C ASP A 95 27.16 10.82 -6.28
N PRO A 96 26.66 9.67 -5.78
CA PRO A 96 25.22 9.48 -5.55
C PRO A 96 24.66 10.49 -4.55
N ALA A 97 25.44 10.95 -3.56
CA ALA A 97 24.99 11.94 -2.59
C ALA A 97 24.70 13.30 -3.23
N GLU A 98 25.57 13.77 -4.13
CA GLU A 98 25.39 15.03 -4.85
C GLU A 98 24.17 14.98 -5.77
N PHE A 99 24.00 13.89 -6.49
CA PHE A 99 22.85 13.66 -7.36
C PHE A 99 21.55 13.66 -6.56
N THR A 100 21.55 12.97 -5.44
CA THR A 100 20.39 12.89 -4.54
C THR A 100 19.99 14.26 -4.00
N GLU A 101 20.97 15.04 -3.53
CA GLU A 101 20.75 16.39 -3.01
C GLU A 101 20.12 17.31 -4.07
N LYS A 102 20.65 17.26 -5.28
CA LYS A 102 20.11 18.02 -6.40
C LYS A 102 18.66 17.65 -6.69
N ASN A 103 18.34 16.36 -6.68
CA ASN A 103 16.98 15.86 -6.91
C ASN A 103 16.02 16.28 -5.79
N ILE A 104 16.48 16.25 -4.55
CA ILE A 104 15.71 16.74 -3.40
C ILE A 104 15.34 18.20 -3.59
N GLN A 105 16.26 19.05 -4.00
CA GLN A 105 15.99 20.46 -4.24
C GLN A 105 14.96 20.66 -5.35
N THR A 106 15.02 19.89 -6.42
CA THR A 106 14.04 19.94 -7.52
C THR A 106 12.64 19.54 -7.01
N PHE A 107 12.54 18.42 -6.31
CA PHE A 107 11.27 17.94 -5.73
C PHE A 107 10.67 18.96 -4.76
N LYS A 108 11.51 19.51 -3.88
CA LYS A 108 11.10 20.49 -2.88
C LYS A 108 10.54 21.75 -3.54
N ARG A 109 11.22 22.24 -4.57
CA ARG A 109 10.75 23.40 -5.36
C ARG A 109 9.39 23.11 -5.99
N GLN A 110 9.25 21.95 -6.63
CA GLN A 110 7.98 21.55 -7.27
C GLN A 110 6.84 21.41 -6.26
N ILE A 111 7.10 20.75 -5.14
CA ILE A 111 6.12 20.59 -4.05
C ILE A 111 5.69 21.95 -3.50
N ASN A 112 6.64 22.84 -3.26
CA ASN A 112 6.36 24.19 -2.78
C ASN A 112 5.54 25.00 -3.79
N SER A 113 5.78 24.81 -5.09
CA SER A 113 5.02 25.49 -6.14
C SER A 113 3.54 25.12 -6.17
N LEU A 114 3.19 23.97 -5.59
CA LEU A 114 1.81 23.49 -5.52
C LEU A 114 1.06 23.96 -4.25
N GLY A 115 1.75 24.68 -3.36
CA GLY A 115 1.14 25.33 -2.21
C GLY A 115 0.69 24.40 -1.09
N PHE A 116 1.30 23.23 -0.94
CA PHE A 116 0.96 22.32 0.14
C PHE A 116 1.36 22.84 1.50
N SER A 117 0.57 22.52 2.51
CA SER A 117 0.73 23.00 3.88
C SER A 117 1.66 22.10 4.72
N TYR A 118 2.83 21.76 4.17
CA TYR A 118 3.81 20.94 4.89
C TYR A 118 4.58 21.77 5.93
N ASP A 119 4.88 21.14 7.06
CA ASP A 119 5.78 21.66 8.07
C ASP A 119 7.23 21.27 7.72
N TRP A 120 7.91 22.13 7.00
CA TRP A 120 9.28 21.89 6.54
C TRP A 120 10.34 21.87 7.66
N ASN A 121 10.00 22.34 8.86
CA ASN A 121 10.90 22.21 10.02
C ASN A 121 11.07 20.76 10.46
N ARG A 122 10.23 19.88 9.97
CA ARG A 122 10.26 18.43 10.25
C ARG A 122 10.78 17.60 9.09
N GLU A 123 11.37 18.27 8.11
CA GLU A 123 11.96 17.60 6.94
C GLU A 123 13.02 16.60 7.38
N ILE A 124 12.95 15.38 6.82
CA ILE A 124 13.93 14.31 7.04
C ILE A 124 14.46 13.79 5.71
N ASN A 125 15.63 13.19 5.75
CA ASN A 125 16.28 12.56 4.61
C ASN A 125 16.91 11.25 5.10
N THR A 126 16.49 10.13 4.53
CA THR A 126 16.97 8.80 4.95
C THR A 126 18.46 8.61 4.77
N THR A 127 19.11 9.43 3.90
CA THR A 127 20.55 9.37 3.67
C THR A 127 21.36 10.22 4.66
N ASP A 128 20.69 11.00 5.50
CA ASP A 128 21.36 11.78 6.55
C ASP A 128 21.84 10.84 7.65
N PRO A 129 23.14 10.88 8.01
CA PRO A 129 23.67 10.07 9.11
C PRO A 129 22.93 10.26 10.44
N GLU A 130 22.43 11.45 10.72
CA GLU A 130 21.63 11.72 11.94
C GLU A 130 20.29 11.01 11.91
N TYR A 131 19.77 10.69 10.72
CA TYR A 131 18.57 9.88 10.56
C TYR A 131 18.91 8.39 10.59
N TYR A 132 19.83 7.92 9.76
CA TYR A 132 20.08 6.48 9.66
C TYR A 132 20.84 5.91 10.86
N LYS A 133 21.40 6.76 11.72
CA LYS A 133 21.86 6.35 13.04
C LYS A 133 20.80 5.49 13.75
N TRP A 134 19.54 5.92 13.69
CA TRP A 134 18.45 5.25 14.38
C TRP A 134 17.92 4.04 13.60
N THR A 135 18.05 4.03 12.29
CA THR A 135 17.84 2.83 11.48
C THR A 135 18.83 1.75 11.89
N GLN A 136 20.09 2.12 12.04
CA GLN A 136 21.15 1.22 12.53
C GLN A 136 20.88 0.77 13.98
N TRP A 137 20.44 1.68 14.84
CA TRP A 137 20.11 1.37 16.22
C TRP A 137 18.99 0.31 16.28
N ILE A 138 17.94 0.44 15.48
CA ILE A 138 16.86 -0.55 15.42
C ILE A 138 17.42 -1.92 15.00
N PHE A 139 18.31 -1.94 14.01
CA PHE A 139 18.97 -3.18 13.61
C PHE A 139 19.75 -3.81 14.77
N THR A 140 20.49 -3.03 15.54
CA THR A 140 21.25 -3.58 16.69
C THR A 140 20.30 -4.18 17.73
N LYS A 141 19.14 -3.58 17.95
CA LYS A 141 18.12 -4.11 18.88
C LYS A 141 17.48 -5.38 18.34
N LEU A 142 17.22 -5.46 17.06
CA LEU A 142 16.74 -6.69 16.41
C LEU A 142 17.78 -7.81 16.56
N TYR A 143 19.06 -7.49 16.37
CA TYR A 143 20.14 -8.44 16.56
C TYR A 143 20.23 -8.95 17.99
N GLU A 144 20.18 -8.08 18.98
CA GLU A 144 20.19 -8.44 20.41
C GLU A 144 19.07 -9.41 20.78
N LYS A 145 17.91 -9.28 20.14
CA LYS A 145 16.72 -10.10 20.39
C LYS A 145 16.68 -11.37 19.51
N GLY A 146 17.73 -11.62 18.71
CA GLY A 146 17.77 -12.78 17.83
C GLY A 146 16.86 -12.69 16.60
N LEU A 147 16.36 -11.49 16.30
CA LEU A 147 15.44 -11.25 15.18
C LEU A 147 16.19 -10.84 13.91
N ALA A 148 17.44 -10.44 14.01
CA ALA A 148 18.34 -10.26 12.87
C ALA A 148 19.40 -11.36 12.91
N TYR A 149 19.56 -12.09 11.82
CA TYR A 149 20.47 -13.23 11.75
C TYR A 149 21.00 -13.41 10.33
N GLU A 150 22.10 -14.12 10.20
CA GLU A 150 22.66 -14.49 8.90
C GLU A 150 22.20 -15.90 8.53
N ALA A 151 21.88 -16.09 7.25
CA ALA A 151 21.53 -17.40 6.70
C ALA A 151 21.96 -17.50 5.24
N GLU A 152 22.20 -18.71 4.77
CA GLU A 152 22.33 -18.97 3.34
C GLU A 152 20.94 -19.10 2.74
N VAL A 153 20.64 -18.24 1.76
CA VAL A 153 19.34 -18.24 1.07
C VAL A 153 19.56 -18.24 -0.45
N PRO A 154 18.67 -18.91 -1.22
CA PRO A 154 18.77 -18.85 -2.68
C PRO A 154 18.45 -17.44 -3.18
N VAL A 155 19.34 -16.90 -4.01
CA VAL A 155 19.21 -15.56 -4.60
C VAL A 155 19.43 -15.63 -6.11
N ASN A 156 18.94 -14.62 -6.81
CA ASN A 156 19.16 -14.47 -8.26
C ASN A 156 20.49 -13.78 -8.51
N TRP A 157 21.51 -14.55 -8.79
CA TRP A 157 22.86 -14.05 -9.06
C TRP A 157 23.10 -13.87 -10.55
N VAL A 158 23.69 -12.73 -10.95
CA VAL A 158 24.08 -12.46 -12.33
C VAL A 158 25.58 -12.27 -12.36
N PRO A 159 26.36 -13.29 -12.77
CA PRO A 159 27.83 -13.20 -12.77
C PRO A 159 28.38 -12.02 -13.57
N GLU A 160 27.83 -11.74 -14.73
CA GLU A 160 28.26 -10.65 -15.60
C GLU A 160 28.02 -9.25 -15.01
N LEU A 161 26.96 -9.11 -14.20
CA LEU A 161 26.69 -7.86 -13.48
C LEU A 161 27.36 -7.82 -12.11
N GLY A 162 27.81 -8.97 -11.61
CA GLY A 162 28.45 -9.08 -10.30
C GLY A 162 27.51 -8.78 -9.12
N THR A 163 26.23 -9.00 -9.28
CA THR A 163 25.20 -8.61 -8.29
C THR A 163 24.02 -9.57 -8.25
N VAL A 164 23.30 -9.51 -7.13
CA VAL A 164 22.00 -10.13 -6.93
C VAL A 164 20.92 -9.19 -7.47
N ILE A 165 19.92 -9.77 -8.15
CA ILE A 165 18.76 -9.03 -8.64
C ILE A 165 17.46 -9.59 -8.03
N ALA A 166 16.42 -8.76 -7.98
CA ALA A 166 15.11 -9.15 -7.48
C ALA A 166 14.38 -10.10 -8.44
N ASN A 167 13.40 -10.85 -7.95
CA ASN A 167 12.61 -11.78 -8.78
C ASN A 167 11.95 -11.07 -9.97
N GLU A 168 11.50 -9.84 -9.80
CA GLU A 168 10.85 -9.03 -10.83
C GLU A 168 11.81 -8.64 -11.96
N GLU A 169 13.10 -8.69 -11.72
CA GLU A 169 14.14 -8.34 -12.70
C GLU A 169 14.62 -9.54 -13.52
N VAL A 170 14.02 -10.71 -13.31
CA VAL A 170 14.34 -11.92 -14.08
C VAL A 170 13.26 -12.15 -15.13
N ILE A 171 13.64 -12.12 -16.42
CA ILE A 171 12.76 -12.35 -17.55
C ILE A 171 13.33 -13.51 -18.36
N ASP A 172 12.57 -14.61 -18.43
CA ASP A 172 12.96 -15.82 -19.16
C ASP A 172 14.35 -16.36 -18.79
N GLY A 173 14.69 -16.33 -17.49
CA GLY A 173 15.96 -16.81 -16.97
C GLY A 173 17.13 -15.86 -17.21
N LYS A 174 16.85 -14.65 -17.69
CA LYS A 174 17.87 -13.63 -17.96
C LYS A 174 17.58 -12.34 -17.21
N SER A 175 18.63 -11.57 -16.95
CA SER A 175 18.47 -10.26 -16.35
C SER A 175 17.76 -9.31 -17.31
N GLU A 176 16.79 -8.55 -16.84
CA GLU A 176 16.13 -7.48 -17.61
C GLU A 176 17.17 -6.53 -18.18
N ARG A 177 18.15 -6.21 -17.37
CA ARG A 177 19.27 -5.36 -17.77
C ARG A 177 20.41 -6.21 -18.32
N GLY A 178 20.77 -5.97 -19.59
CA GLY A 178 21.87 -6.63 -20.26
C GLY A 178 21.56 -8.00 -20.83
N GLY A 179 20.45 -8.61 -20.50
CA GLY A 179 20.04 -9.92 -21.00
C GLY A 179 20.99 -11.06 -20.62
N TYR A 180 21.66 -10.95 -19.48
CA TYR A 180 22.61 -11.96 -19.00
C TYR A 180 21.91 -13.12 -18.29
N ASP A 181 22.56 -14.26 -18.27
CA ASP A 181 22.06 -15.43 -17.56
C ASP A 181 22.00 -15.18 -16.06
N VAL A 182 20.90 -15.59 -15.46
CA VAL A 182 20.68 -15.53 -14.02
C VAL A 182 20.84 -16.93 -13.44
N ILE A 183 21.57 -17.01 -12.33
CA ILE A 183 21.80 -18.25 -11.61
C ILE A 183 21.14 -18.15 -10.25
N ARG A 184 20.31 -19.12 -9.91
CA ARG A 184 19.82 -19.27 -8.52
C ARG A 184 20.93 -19.97 -7.74
N LYS A 185 21.48 -19.29 -6.75
CA LYS A 185 22.48 -19.90 -5.87
C LYS A 185 22.31 -19.46 -4.43
N PRO A 186 22.68 -20.32 -3.47
CA PRO A 186 22.69 -19.92 -2.06
C PRO A 186 23.80 -18.88 -1.83
N MET A 187 23.46 -17.81 -1.14
CA MET A 187 24.42 -16.82 -0.68
C MET A 187 24.10 -16.45 0.77
N ARG A 188 25.13 -16.17 1.55
CA ARG A 188 24.97 -15.72 2.92
C ARG A 188 24.40 -14.30 2.95
N GLN A 189 23.26 -14.12 3.62
CA GLN A 189 22.52 -12.87 3.68
C GLN A 189 22.04 -12.60 5.10
N TRP A 190 21.82 -11.32 5.40
CA TRP A 190 21.12 -10.92 6.63
C TRP A 190 19.62 -11.05 6.43
N MET A 191 18.97 -11.62 7.44
CA MET A 191 17.54 -11.83 7.46
C MET A 191 16.94 -11.20 8.70
N LEU A 192 15.75 -10.59 8.57
CA LEU A 192 14.96 -10.17 9.72
C LEU A 192 13.79 -11.11 9.90
N LYS A 193 13.58 -11.56 11.15
CA LYS A 193 12.60 -12.61 11.47
C LYS A 193 11.18 -12.06 11.60
N ILE A 194 10.65 -11.52 10.51
CA ILE A 194 9.27 -11.03 10.45
C ILE A 194 8.26 -12.14 10.75
N THR A 195 8.62 -13.40 10.48
CA THR A 195 7.77 -14.57 10.75
C THR A 195 7.46 -14.73 12.24
N ALA A 196 8.33 -14.26 13.12
CA ALA A 196 8.06 -14.25 14.56
C ALA A 196 6.85 -13.37 14.94
N TYR A 197 6.47 -12.46 14.07
CA TYR A 197 5.36 -11.52 14.27
C TYR A 197 4.13 -11.86 13.41
N ALA A 198 4.16 -12.98 12.70
CA ALA A 198 3.11 -13.35 11.74
C ALA A 198 1.70 -13.34 12.35
N ASP A 199 1.50 -13.95 13.50
CA ASP A 199 0.19 -13.99 14.16
C ASP A 199 -0.27 -12.61 14.59
N ARG A 200 0.61 -11.81 15.17
CA ARG A 200 0.29 -10.43 15.57
C ARG A 200 -0.02 -9.53 14.38
N LEU A 201 0.69 -9.72 13.27
CA LEU A 201 0.42 -9.01 12.02
C LEU A 201 -0.97 -9.35 11.46
N LEU A 202 -1.46 -10.58 11.69
CA LEU A 202 -2.83 -10.96 11.32
C LEU A 202 -3.86 -10.43 12.30
N GLU A 203 -3.66 -10.67 13.59
CA GLU A 203 -4.62 -10.29 14.65
C GLU A 203 -4.89 -8.80 14.69
N ASP A 204 -3.84 -8.00 14.58
CA ASP A 204 -3.94 -6.55 14.75
C ASP A 204 -4.48 -5.82 13.51
N LEU A 205 -4.76 -6.53 12.41
CA LEU A 205 -5.53 -5.96 11.30
C LEU A 205 -6.93 -5.53 11.73
N ASP A 206 -7.47 -6.14 12.79
CA ASP A 206 -8.76 -5.77 13.35
C ASP A 206 -8.75 -4.41 14.07
N LEU A 207 -7.56 -3.88 14.40
CA LEU A 207 -7.40 -2.60 15.09
C LEU A 207 -7.40 -1.39 14.16
N VAL A 208 -7.32 -1.59 12.85
CA VAL A 208 -7.10 -0.51 11.89
C VAL A 208 -8.27 -0.38 10.91
N ASP A 209 -8.50 0.87 10.48
CA ASP A 209 -9.51 1.22 9.47
C ASP A 209 -8.83 1.32 8.10
N TRP A 210 -8.49 0.16 7.56
CA TRP A 210 -7.84 0.03 6.25
C TRP A 210 -8.80 -0.56 5.22
N PRO A 211 -8.60 -0.32 3.92
CA PRO A 211 -9.38 -0.99 2.89
C PRO A 211 -9.30 -2.51 3.04
N GLU A 212 -10.44 -3.18 2.93
CA GLU A 212 -10.50 -4.64 3.09
C GLU A 212 -9.62 -5.36 2.07
N SER A 213 -9.50 -4.81 0.86
CA SER A 213 -8.60 -5.34 -0.17
C SER A 213 -7.13 -5.38 0.28
N ILE A 214 -6.68 -4.37 1.00
CA ILE A 214 -5.31 -4.32 1.54
C ILE A 214 -5.14 -5.33 2.67
N LYS A 215 -6.12 -5.42 3.57
CA LYS A 215 -6.10 -6.43 4.64
C LYS A 215 -6.05 -7.84 4.07
N GLU A 216 -6.84 -8.13 3.04
CA GLU A 216 -6.84 -9.43 2.36
C GLU A 216 -5.50 -9.72 1.70
N MET A 217 -4.88 -8.73 1.05
CA MET A 217 -3.54 -8.89 0.48
C MET A 217 -2.51 -9.28 1.54
N GLN A 218 -2.57 -8.65 2.71
CA GLN A 218 -1.67 -8.99 3.82
C GLN A 218 -1.99 -10.37 4.40
N ARG A 219 -3.26 -10.70 4.61
CA ARG A 219 -3.67 -12.03 5.09
C ARG A 219 -3.18 -13.13 4.15
N ASN A 220 -3.37 -12.95 2.86
CA ASN A 220 -2.95 -13.92 1.85
C ASN A 220 -1.42 -14.04 1.77
N TRP A 221 -0.72 -12.93 1.91
CA TRP A 221 0.75 -12.91 1.89
C TRP A 221 1.34 -13.62 3.11
N ILE A 222 0.78 -13.38 4.28
CA ILE A 222 1.16 -14.08 5.50
C ILE A 222 0.78 -15.56 5.39
N GLY A 223 -0.39 -15.84 4.86
CA GLY A 223 -0.81 -17.19 4.47
C GLY A 223 -0.76 -18.19 5.60
N ARG A 224 -1.39 -17.87 6.73
CA ARG A 224 -1.46 -18.78 7.88
C ARG A 224 -2.31 -20.00 7.52
N SER A 225 -1.75 -21.17 7.71
CA SER A 225 -2.43 -22.44 7.48
C SER A 225 -2.27 -23.36 8.67
N VAL A 226 -3.35 -24.01 9.07
CA VAL A 226 -3.33 -25.06 10.09
C VAL A 226 -3.36 -26.40 9.38
N GLY A 227 -2.43 -27.27 9.69
CA GLY A 227 -2.33 -28.57 9.05
C GLY A 227 -1.50 -29.51 9.90
N ALA A 228 -0.74 -30.37 9.25
CA ALA A 228 0.14 -31.31 9.94
C ALA A 228 1.46 -31.49 9.21
N ASN A 229 2.51 -31.69 9.97
CA ASN A 229 3.77 -32.22 9.44
C ASN A 229 3.68 -33.75 9.38
N VAL A 230 4.15 -34.33 8.29
CA VAL A 230 4.20 -35.77 8.09
C VAL A 230 5.62 -36.15 7.64
N THR A 231 6.23 -37.08 8.32
CA THR A 231 7.57 -37.59 8.00
C THR A 231 7.48 -38.85 7.17
N PHE A 232 8.13 -38.83 6.00
CA PHE A 232 8.29 -39.96 5.11
C PHE A 232 9.74 -40.49 5.18
N LYS A 233 9.90 -41.80 5.33
CA LYS A 233 11.20 -42.43 5.22
C LYS A 233 11.49 -42.74 3.75
N VAL A 234 12.75 -42.61 3.34
CA VAL A 234 13.19 -43.00 2.01
C VAL A 234 13.56 -44.50 2.07
N ALA A 235 12.93 -45.30 1.23
CA ALA A 235 13.10 -46.75 1.20
C ALA A 235 14.57 -47.15 1.01
N ASN A 236 15.03 -48.14 1.77
CA ASN A 236 16.39 -48.71 1.70
C ASN A 236 17.51 -47.74 2.06
N THR A 237 17.19 -46.65 2.76
CA THR A 237 18.17 -45.66 3.25
C THR A 237 17.85 -45.30 4.71
N ALA A 238 18.75 -44.53 5.33
CA ALA A 238 18.49 -43.92 6.63
C ALA A 238 17.89 -42.49 6.49
N GLU A 239 17.67 -42.06 5.27
CA GLU A 239 17.18 -40.70 4.98
C GLU A 239 15.66 -40.60 5.18
N GLU A 240 15.22 -39.39 5.52
CA GLU A 240 13.81 -39.06 5.64
C GLU A 240 13.58 -37.60 5.26
N PHE A 241 12.33 -37.24 4.96
CA PHE A 241 11.92 -35.87 4.73
C PHE A 241 10.55 -35.64 5.33
N THR A 242 10.25 -34.38 5.64
CA THR A 242 8.98 -33.96 6.22
C THR A 242 8.22 -33.10 5.24
N VAL A 243 6.91 -33.32 5.12
CA VAL A 243 6.01 -32.48 4.35
C VAL A 243 5.03 -31.77 5.28
N PHE A 244 4.60 -30.59 4.91
CA PHE A 244 3.46 -29.92 5.54
C PHE A 244 2.24 -30.08 4.64
N THR A 245 1.10 -30.45 5.19
CA THR A 245 -0.16 -30.55 4.46
C THR A 245 -1.32 -30.00 5.29
N THR A 246 -2.20 -29.24 4.63
CA THR A 246 -3.47 -28.81 5.24
C THR A 246 -4.53 -29.90 5.23
N ARG A 247 -4.26 -30.98 4.51
CA ARG A 247 -5.16 -32.10 4.35
C ARG A 247 -4.51 -33.43 4.78
N PRO A 248 -4.12 -33.59 6.06
CA PRO A 248 -3.52 -34.85 6.52
C PRO A 248 -4.48 -36.01 6.40
N ASP A 249 -5.78 -35.76 6.38
CA ASP A 249 -6.84 -36.77 6.18
C ASP A 249 -6.73 -37.49 4.82
N THR A 250 -6.08 -36.89 3.84
CA THR A 250 -5.92 -37.48 2.50
C THR A 250 -4.62 -38.26 2.34
N LEU A 251 -3.86 -38.48 3.41
CA LEU A 251 -2.58 -39.17 3.36
C LEU A 251 -2.65 -40.59 2.71
N PHE A 252 -3.76 -41.28 2.86
CA PHE A 252 -3.96 -42.55 2.19
C PHE A 252 -3.99 -42.48 0.67
N GLY A 253 -4.29 -41.26 0.13
CA GLY A 253 -4.31 -40.99 -1.30
C GLY A 253 -3.00 -40.43 -1.83
N ALA A 254 -1.97 -40.32 -1.00
CA ALA A 254 -0.65 -39.87 -1.44
C ALA A 254 0.01 -40.97 -2.28
N THR A 255 0.17 -40.68 -3.57
CA THR A 255 0.68 -41.67 -4.55
C THR A 255 2.08 -41.35 -5.07
N TYR A 256 2.59 -40.20 -4.79
CA TYR A 256 3.97 -39.79 -5.04
C TYR A 256 4.35 -38.61 -4.14
N ALA A 257 5.65 -38.37 -4.05
CA ALA A 257 6.19 -37.19 -3.34
C ALA A 257 7.03 -36.39 -4.31
N VAL A 258 7.12 -35.08 -4.05
CA VAL A 258 7.90 -34.15 -4.89
C VAL A 258 8.81 -33.34 -4.01
N LEU A 259 10.09 -33.30 -4.37
CA LEU A 259 11.11 -32.48 -3.71
C LEU A 259 11.46 -31.27 -4.59
N ALA A 260 11.81 -30.17 -3.95
CA ALA A 260 12.44 -29.05 -4.64
C ALA A 260 13.78 -29.50 -5.26
N PRO A 261 14.05 -29.13 -6.52
CA PRO A 261 15.29 -29.58 -7.18
C PRO A 261 16.58 -29.19 -6.45
N GLU A 262 16.56 -28.08 -5.73
CA GLU A 262 17.72 -27.50 -5.02
C GLU A 262 17.96 -28.12 -3.61
N LEU A 263 17.11 -29.01 -3.14
CA LEU A 263 17.34 -29.66 -1.83
C LEU A 263 18.54 -30.58 -1.86
N ASP A 264 19.36 -30.52 -0.83
CA ASP A 264 20.53 -31.39 -0.68
C ASP A 264 20.15 -32.87 -0.70
N LEU A 265 19.00 -33.23 -0.14
CA LEU A 265 18.49 -34.60 -0.11
C LEU A 265 18.40 -35.23 -1.51
N VAL A 266 18.10 -34.41 -2.54
CA VAL A 266 18.01 -34.91 -3.92
C VAL A 266 19.31 -35.56 -4.36
N GLN A 267 20.46 -34.94 -4.08
CA GLN A 267 21.76 -35.51 -4.43
C GLN A 267 22.05 -36.80 -3.68
N THR A 268 21.58 -36.93 -2.44
CA THR A 268 21.81 -38.09 -1.59
C THR A 268 20.98 -39.29 -2.03
N ILE A 269 19.75 -39.10 -2.46
CA ILE A 269 18.79 -40.20 -2.76
C ILE A 269 18.69 -40.58 -4.23
N THR A 270 19.13 -39.68 -5.14
CA THR A 270 19.05 -39.97 -6.57
C THR A 270 19.87 -41.19 -6.94
N THR A 271 19.23 -42.13 -7.66
CA THR A 271 19.90 -43.36 -8.10
C THR A 271 20.90 -43.08 -9.22
N PRO A 272 21.96 -43.91 -9.37
CA PRO A 272 22.92 -43.67 -10.47
C PRO A 272 22.30 -43.59 -11.86
N GLU A 273 21.26 -44.38 -12.12
CA GLU A 273 20.55 -44.40 -13.41
C GLU A 273 19.81 -43.10 -13.70
N GLN A 274 19.39 -42.35 -12.68
CA GLN A 274 18.63 -41.11 -12.82
C GLN A 274 19.51 -39.87 -12.68
N LYS A 275 20.75 -40.00 -12.26
CA LYS A 275 21.64 -38.91 -11.92
C LYS A 275 21.77 -37.87 -13.04
N ALA A 276 22.01 -38.31 -14.28
CA ALA A 276 22.20 -37.43 -15.42
C ALA A 276 20.92 -36.58 -15.71
N ALA A 277 19.75 -37.23 -15.67
CA ALA A 277 18.47 -36.55 -15.91
C ALA A 277 18.12 -35.56 -14.78
N VAL A 278 18.42 -35.97 -13.53
CA VAL A 278 18.19 -35.11 -12.36
C VAL A 278 19.10 -33.91 -12.39
N ASP A 279 20.39 -34.04 -12.67
CA ASP A 279 21.34 -32.93 -12.72
C ASP A 279 21.00 -31.96 -13.84
N ALA A 280 20.59 -32.47 -15.01
CA ALA A 280 20.15 -31.59 -16.11
C ALA A 280 18.89 -30.78 -15.76
N TYR A 281 17.95 -31.38 -15.06
CA TYR A 281 16.74 -30.71 -14.61
C TYR A 281 17.03 -29.64 -13.54
N ILE A 282 17.93 -29.94 -12.60
CA ILE A 282 18.36 -28.97 -11.58
C ILE A 282 18.96 -27.73 -12.24
N ASP A 283 19.85 -27.91 -13.23
CA ASP A 283 20.47 -26.80 -13.96
C ASP A 283 19.41 -25.93 -14.67
N GLU A 284 18.42 -26.54 -15.26
CA GLU A 284 17.32 -25.84 -15.92
C GLU A 284 16.46 -25.06 -14.92
N ALA A 285 16.13 -25.68 -13.80
CA ALA A 285 15.30 -25.08 -12.75
C ALA A 285 15.99 -23.88 -12.08
N GLU A 286 17.32 -23.92 -11.91
CA GLU A 286 18.10 -22.82 -11.33
C GLU A 286 18.00 -21.52 -12.11
N LYS A 287 17.69 -21.59 -13.40
CA LYS A 287 17.57 -20.42 -14.28
C LYS A 287 16.19 -19.73 -14.20
N LYS A 288 15.24 -20.35 -13.51
CA LYS A 288 13.87 -19.83 -13.42
C LYS A 288 13.67 -19.04 -12.12
N SER A 289 12.88 -17.93 -12.21
CA SER A 289 12.46 -17.19 -11.02
C SER A 289 11.42 -18.01 -10.23
N ASP A 290 11.29 -17.69 -8.95
CA ASP A 290 10.27 -18.31 -8.11
C ASP A 290 8.86 -18.07 -8.65
N LEU A 291 8.60 -16.87 -9.19
CA LEU A 291 7.32 -16.54 -9.81
C LEU A 291 7.03 -17.44 -11.01
N ASN A 292 8.00 -17.62 -11.90
CA ASN A 292 7.88 -18.48 -13.08
C ASN A 292 7.67 -19.95 -12.66
N ARG A 293 8.42 -20.41 -11.66
CA ARG A 293 8.32 -21.78 -11.16
C ARG A 293 6.94 -22.11 -10.58
N THR A 294 6.29 -21.15 -9.93
CA THR A 294 5.01 -21.34 -9.24
C THR A 294 3.79 -20.96 -10.08
N ASP A 295 3.98 -20.56 -11.34
CA ASP A 295 2.88 -20.22 -12.25
C ASP A 295 1.98 -21.43 -12.50
N LEU A 296 0.70 -21.32 -12.10
CA LEU A 296 -0.29 -22.41 -12.26
C LEU A 296 -0.64 -22.72 -13.71
N ALA A 297 -0.50 -21.73 -14.60
CA ALA A 297 -0.79 -21.90 -16.02
C ALA A 297 0.34 -22.60 -16.78
N LYS A 298 1.48 -22.80 -16.13
CA LYS A 298 2.66 -23.40 -16.72
C LYS A 298 2.47 -24.91 -16.93
N GLU A 299 3.04 -25.44 -18.01
CA GLU A 299 3.12 -26.87 -18.24
C GLU A 299 3.92 -27.58 -17.12
N LYS A 300 3.40 -28.70 -16.64
CA LYS A 300 4.04 -29.44 -15.55
C LYS A 300 5.24 -30.22 -16.05
N THR A 301 6.39 -29.96 -15.43
CA THR A 301 7.65 -30.68 -15.70
C THR A 301 8.18 -31.32 -14.43
N GLY A 302 8.94 -32.38 -14.58
CA GLY A 302 9.56 -33.05 -13.43
C GLY A 302 10.39 -34.24 -13.90
N VAL A 303 11.24 -34.75 -12.97
CA VAL A 303 12.08 -35.89 -13.23
C VAL A 303 12.01 -36.85 -12.02
N PHE A 304 11.88 -38.14 -12.30
CA PHE A 304 11.92 -39.17 -11.27
C PHE A 304 13.35 -39.31 -10.72
N THR A 305 13.49 -39.40 -9.39
CA THR A 305 14.80 -39.54 -8.74
C THR A 305 15.30 -40.97 -8.73
N GLY A 306 14.48 -41.96 -9.01
CA GLY A 306 14.75 -43.39 -8.84
C GLY A 306 14.50 -43.90 -7.43
N ALA A 307 14.31 -43.02 -6.47
CA ALA A 307 14.05 -43.37 -5.08
C ALA A 307 12.54 -43.41 -4.77
N TYR A 308 12.20 -44.12 -3.69
CA TYR A 308 10.83 -44.26 -3.21
C TYR A 308 10.73 -43.79 -1.75
N ALA A 309 9.62 -43.20 -1.41
CA ALA A 309 9.26 -42.87 -0.04
C ALA A 309 8.28 -43.93 0.51
N ILE A 310 8.30 -44.14 1.80
CA ILE A 310 7.34 -45.04 2.46
C ILE A 310 6.24 -44.16 3.06
N ASN A 311 5.02 -44.35 2.58
CA ASN A 311 3.87 -43.68 3.16
C ASN A 311 3.64 -44.22 4.58
N PRO A 312 3.74 -43.38 5.61
CA PRO A 312 3.71 -43.86 6.99
C PRO A 312 2.38 -44.49 7.39
N VAL A 313 1.27 -44.14 6.74
CA VAL A 313 -0.05 -44.59 7.16
C VAL A 313 -0.41 -45.99 6.64
N ASN A 314 0.15 -46.39 5.48
CA ASN A 314 -0.17 -47.68 4.85
C ASN A 314 1.05 -48.52 4.46
N GLY A 315 2.25 -48.00 4.66
CA GLY A 315 3.51 -48.71 4.36
C GLY A 315 3.83 -48.84 2.87
N LYS A 316 3.04 -48.23 1.99
CA LYS A 316 3.27 -48.31 0.54
C LYS A 316 4.46 -47.46 0.12
N GLU A 317 5.22 -47.98 -0.84
CA GLU A 317 6.30 -47.23 -1.48
C GLU A 317 5.71 -46.37 -2.58
N ILE A 318 6.03 -45.09 -2.55
CA ILE A 318 5.61 -44.11 -3.53
C ILE A 318 6.83 -43.44 -4.18
N PRO A 319 6.83 -43.16 -5.50
CA PRO A 319 8.00 -42.62 -6.15
C PRO A 319 8.26 -41.18 -5.73
N ILE A 320 9.55 -40.83 -5.61
CA ILE A 320 10.00 -39.49 -5.30
C ILE A 320 10.46 -38.79 -6.58
N TRP A 321 9.79 -37.68 -6.92
CA TRP A 321 10.08 -36.83 -8.07
C TRP A 321 10.71 -35.53 -7.62
N ILE A 322 11.37 -34.84 -8.54
CA ILE A 322 11.70 -33.41 -8.42
C ILE A 322 10.89 -32.65 -9.44
N ALA A 323 10.45 -31.49 -9.05
CA ALA A 323 9.71 -30.57 -9.94
C ALA A 323 9.97 -29.13 -9.53
N ASP A 324 10.01 -28.24 -10.50
CA ASP A 324 10.36 -26.85 -10.28
C ASP A 324 9.29 -26.03 -9.55
N TYR A 325 8.03 -26.48 -9.53
CA TYR A 325 6.98 -25.79 -8.79
C TYR A 325 7.08 -25.94 -7.26
N VAL A 326 7.96 -26.83 -6.78
CA VAL A 326 8.27 -26.96 -5.35
C VAL A 326 9.54 -26.18 -5.04
N LEU A 327 9.46 -25.27 -4.07
CA LEU A 327 10.57 -24.38 -3.68
C LEU A 327 11.19 -24.85 -2.36
N ALA A 328 12.51 -24.88 -2.27
CA ALA A 328 13.22 -25.18 -1.02
C ALA A 328 13.02 -24.09 0.03
N SER A 329 12.81 -22.85 -0.42
CA SER A 329 12.55 -21.69 0.42
C SER A 329 11.12 -21.64 0.97
N TYR A 330 10.26 -22.52 0.52
CA TYR A 330 8.85 -22.55 0.91
C TYR A 330 8.52 -23.85 1.66
N GLY A 331 8.13 -23.72 2.91
CA GLY A 331 7.84 -24.87 3.78
C GLY A 331 9.08 -25.72 3.99
N THR A 332 8.93 -27.03 3.84
CA THR A 332 10.01 -28.00 4.02
C THR A 332 10.77 -28.28 2.73
N GLY A 333 10.36 -27.72 1.60
CA GLY A 333 10.91 -28.05 0.28
C GLY A 333 10.45 -29.38 -0.26
N ALA A 334 9.46 -30.01 0.35
CA ALA A 334 8.90 -31.29 -0.05
C ALA A 334 7.38 -31.27 0.08
N ILE A 335 6.70 -32.00 -0.82
CA ILE A 335 5.24 -32.14 -0.75
C ILE A 335 4.85 -33.61 -0.94
N MET A 336 3.77 -34.02 -0.31
CA MET A 336 3.06 -35.24 -0.70
C MET A 336 2.02 -34.87 -1.76
N ALA A 337 1.81 -35.70 -2.74
CA ALA A 337 0.87 -35.44 -3.81
C ALA A 337 -0.33 -36.38 -3.71
N VAL A 338 -1.53 -35.80 -3.79
CA VAL A 338 -2.82 -36.49 -3.77
C VAL A 338 -3.56 -36.15 -5.06
N PRO A 339 -3.25 -36.83 -6.19
CA PRO A 339 -3.75 -36.41 -7.50
C PRO A 339 -5.25 -36.53 -7.66
N ALA A 340 -5.91 -37.38 -6.88
CA ALA A 340 -7.37 -37.50 -6.94
C ALA A 340 -8.11 -36.25 -6.46
N HIS A 341 -7.48 -35.42 -5.61
CA HIS A 341 -8.16 -34.31 -4.91
C HIS A 341 -7.43 -32.98 -5.00
N ASP A 342 -6.42 -32.86 -5.86
CA ASP A 342 -5.68 -31.62 -6.12
C ASP A 342 -5.45 -31.50 -7.63
N GLU A 343 -5.84 -30.36 -8.22
CA GLU A 343 -5.75 -30.16 -9.67
C GLU A 343 -4.31 -30.17 -10.19
N ARG A 344 -3.38 -29.57 -9.47
CA ARG A 344 -1.96 -29.55 -9.86
C ARG A 344 -1.37 -30.96 -9.81
N ASP A 345 -1.65 -31.69 -8.74
CA ASP A 345 -1.17 -33.07 -8.59
C ASP A 345 -1.80 -33.99 -9.64
N PHE A 346 -3.07 -33.77 -9.97
CA PHE A 346 -3.77 -34.50 -11.01
C PHE A 346 -3.11 -34.32 -12.39
N GLU A 347 -2.84 -33.08 -12.78
CA GLU A 347 -2.14 -32.76 -14.04
C GLU A 347 -0.77 -33.44 -14.10
N PHE A 348 0.01 -33.33 -13.04
CA PHE A 348 1.34 -33.95 -12.97
C PHE A 348 1.24 -35.48 -13.09
N ALA A 349 0.32 -36.10 -12.37
CA ALA A 349 0.11 -37.52 -12.41
C ALA A 349 -0.32 -38.00 -13.81
N LYS A 350 -1.19 -37.27 -14.50
CA LYS A 350 -1.60 -37.56 -15.86
C LYS A 350 -0.44 -37.42 -16.84
N THR A 351 0.36 -36.40 -16.70
CA THR A 351 1.53 -36.16 -17.56
C THR A 351 2.57 -37.28 -17.44
N PHE A 352 2.79 -37.79 -16.25
CA PHE A 352 3.86 -38.76 -15.96
C PHE A 352 3.38 -40.19 -15.67
N GLY A 353 2.07 -40.43 -15.85
CA GLY A 353 1.52 -41.77 -15.69
C GLY A 353 1.54 -42.34 -14.27
N LEU A 354 1.36 -41.48 -13.28
CA LEU A 354 1.33 -41.84 -11.87
C LEU A 354 -0.06 -42.23 -11.39
N ASP A 355 -0.13 -43.06 -10.35
CA ASP A 355 -1.39 -43.53 -9.81
C ASP A 355 -2.26 -42.40 -9.23
N ILE A 356 -3.57 -42.52 -9.45
CA ILE A 356 -4.58 -41.60 -8.93
C ILE A 356 -5.58 -42.45 -8.13
N ILE A 357 -5.58 -42.28 -6.80
CA ILE A 357 -6.41 -43.08 -5.91
C ILE A 357 -7.38 -42.15 -5.16
N PRO A 358 -8.71 -42.28 -5.41
CA PRO A 358 -9.68 -41.46 -4.70
C PRO A 358 -9.78 -41.88 -3.23
N VAL A 359 -9.79 -40.88 -2.35
CA VAL A 359 -9.95 -41.07 -0.89
C VAL A 359 -11.14 -40.27 -0.33
N LEU A 360 -11.83 -39.53 -1.19
CA LEU A 360 -13.09 -38.86 -0.89
C LEU A 360 -14.16 -39.31 -1.89
N ALA A 361 -15.34 -39.66 -1.39
CA ALA A 361 -16.47 -40.04 -2.20
C ALA A 361 -17.16 -38.80 -2.85
N GLY A 362 -17.79 -39.03 -4.00
CA GLY A 362 -18.66 -38.02 -4.63
C GLY A 362 -18.22 -37.52 -5.99
N GLY A 363 -17.05 -37.91 -6.48
CA GLY A 363 -16.54 -37.48 -7.78
C GLY A 363 -15.93 -38.60 -8.60
N ASP A 364 -15.85 -38.36 -9.92
CA ASP A 364 -15.14 -39.22 -10.88
C ASP A 364 -13.77 -38.60 -11.14
N VAL A 365 -12.72 -39.32 -10.75
CA VAL A 365 -11.32 -38.84 -10.85
C VAL A 365 -10.61 -39.35 -12.12
N THR A 366 -11.35 -39.85 -13.10
CA THR A 366 -10.75 -40.30 -14.36
C THR A 366 -10.36 -39.18 -15.30
N GLU A 367 -11.12 -38.10 -15.31
CA GLU A 367 -10.91 -36.93 -16.18
C GLU A 367 -10.41 -35.68 -15.47
N ALA A 368 -10.74 -35.54 -14.18
CA ALA A 368 -10.37 -34.36 -13.37
C ALA A 368 -10.29 -34.73 -11.90
N ALA A 369 -9.53 -33.92 -11.13
CA ALA A 369 -9.51 -34.04 -9.68
C ALA A 369 -10.86 -33.66 -9.08
N TYR A 370 -11.26 -34.38 -8.01
CA TYR A 370 -12.41 -34.00 -7.19
C TYR A 370 -11.93 -33.17 -6.01
N THR A 371 -12.10 -31.86 -6.10
CA THR A 371 -11.55 -30.88 -5.13
C THR A 371 -12.51 -30.53 -4.00
N GLU A 372 -13.74 -31.01 -4.03
CA GLU A 372 -14.74 -30.79 -2.99
C GLU A 372 -14.59 -31.77 -1.84
N ASP A 373 -15.23 -31.46 -0.71
CA ASP A 373 -15.24 -32.34 0.44
C ASP A 373 -16.18 -33.54 0.21
N GLY A 374 -15.90 -34.64 0.87
CA GLY A 374 -16.70 -35.85 0.80
C GLY A 374 -16.42 -36.79 1.97
N VAL A 375 -17.20 -37.86 2.06
CA VAL A 375 -16.97 -38.93 3.01
C VAL A 375 -15.71 -39.69 2.61
N HIS A 376 -14.87 -40.03 3.58
CA HIS A 376 -13.60 -40.75 3.32
C HIS A 376 -13.86 -42.16 2.86
N ILE A 377 -13.13 -42.57 1.82
CA ILE A 377 -13.10 -43.92 1.25
C ILE A 377 -11.64 -44.32 1.04
N ASN A 378 -11.35 -45.62 0.93
CA ASN A 378 -9.99 -46.12 0.71
C ASN A 378 -8.95 -45.62 1.71
N SER A 379 -9.40 -45.27 2.91
CA SER A 379 -8.61 -44.60 3.94
C SER A 379 -8.59 -45.32 5.29
N GLY A 380 -8.74 -46.60 5.27
CA GLY A 380 -8.62 -47.44 6.46
C GLY A 380 -9.46 -46.92 7.63
N PHE A 381 -8.82 -46.52 8.72
CA PHE A 381 -9.49 -46.08 9.94
C PHE A 381 -10.25 -44.78 9.78
N LEU A 382 -10.06 -44.07 8.67
CA LEU A 382 -10.78 -42.80 8.36
C LEU A 382 -12.05 -43.02 7.56
N ASP A 383 -12.27 -44.24 7.03
CA ASP A 383 -13.42 -44.51 6.17
C ASP A 383 -14.73 -44.16 6.87
N GLY A 384 -15.61 -43.48 6.14
CA GLY A 384 -16.91 -43.04 6.65
C GLY A 384 -16.91 -41.72 7.42
N LEU A 385 -15.75 -41.14 7.69
CA LEU A 385 -15.65 -39.87 8.42
C LEU A 385 -15.75 -38.66 7.47
N ASN A 386 -16.24 -37.52 7.99
CA ASN A 386 -16.18 -36.23 7.31
C ASN A 386 -14.77 -35.63 7.45
N LYS A 387 -14.56 -34.47 6.84
CA LYS A 387 -13.26 -33.79 6.79
C LYS A 387 -12.70 -33.48 8.18
N GLU A 388 -13.50 -32.85 9.04
CA GLU A 388 -13.07 -32.42 10.37
C GLU A 388 -12.73 -33.60 11.28
N GLU A 389 -13.58 -34.63 11.30
CA GLU A 389 -13.38 -35.86 12.08
C GLU A 389 -12.14 -36.62 11.60
N ALA A 390 -11.95 -36.68 10.26
CA ALA A 390 -10.82 -37.37 9.67
C ALA A 390 -9.48 -36.66 9.94
N ILE A 391 -9.46 -35.33 9.86
CA ILE A 391 -8.28 -34.52 10.18
C ILE A 391 -7.88 -34.72 11.64
N ALA A 392 -8.82 -34.63 12.57
CA ALA A 392 -8.56 -34.82 13.98
C ALA A 392 -8.02 -36.23 14.27
N LYS A 393 -8.62 -37.26 13.68
CA LYS A 393 -8.21 -38.64 13.87
C LYS A 393 -6.84 -38.91 13.26
N MET A 394 -6.54 -38.38 12.08
CA MET A 394 -5.22 -38.53 11.46
C MET A 394 -4.15 -37.79 12.25
N ASN A 395 -4.40 -36.59 12.73
CA ASN A 395 -3.44 -35.84 13.54
C ASN A 395 -3.08 -36.63 14.83
N ALA A 396 -4.08 -37.21 15.48
CA ALA A 396 -3.87 -38.04 16.66
C ALA A 396 -3.03 -39.28 16.32
N TRP A 397 -3.31 -39.94 15.19
CA TRP A 397 -2.57 -41.14 14.73
C TRP A 397 -1.11 -40.78 14.42
N LEU A 398 -0.85 -39.65 13.74
CA LEU A 398 0.49 -39.19 13.39
C LEU A 398 1.35 -38.96 14.64
N GLU A 399 0.79 -38.33 15.64
CA GLU A 399 1.47 -38.01 16.90
C GLU A 399 1.74 -39.31 17.69
N GLU A 400 0.75 -40.14 17.79
CA GLU A 400 0.82 -41.43 18.48
C GLU A 400 1.93 -42.36 17.90
N ASN A 401 2.10 -42.30 16.56
CA ASN A 401 3.11 -43.11 15.86
C ASN A 401 4.45 -42.37 15.68
N GLY A 402 4.58 -41.19 16.20
CA GLY A 402 5.83 -40.38 16.12
C GLY A 402 6.24 -39.98 14.72
N VAL A 403 5.30 -39.89 13.78
CA VAL A 403 5.58 -39.57 12.37
C VAL A 403 5.02 -38.21 11.93
N GLY A 404 4.44 -37.48 12.84
CA GLY A 404 3.91 -36.14 12.54
C GLY A 404 3.14 -35.55 13.69
N LYS A 405 2.68 -34.36 13.49
CA LYS A 405 1.85 -33.62 14.46
C LYS A 405 1.11 -32.46 13.78
N GLU A 406 0.06 -31.97 14.43
CA GLU A 406 -0.57 -30.73 14.03
C GLU A 406 0.44 -29.57 14.06
N GLU A 407 0.42 -28.73 13.05
CA GLU A 407 1.35 -27.63 12.91
C GLU A 407 0.68 -26.44 12.25
N VAL A 408 1.10 -25.24 12.63
CA VAL A 408 0.73 -24.01 11.94
C VAL A 408 1.89 -23.60 11.02
N SER A 409 1.59 -23.32 9.78
CA SER A 409 2.57 -22.89 8.79
C SER A 409 2.17 -21.56 8.18
N TYR A 410 3.15 -20.83 7.69
CA TYR A 410 2.95 -19.52 7.06
C TYR A 410 3.62 -19.51 5.70
N ARG A 411 3.02 -18.79 4.73
CA ARG A 411 3.67 -18.48 3.45
C ARG A 411 4.73 -17.40 3.62
N LEU A 412 4.51 -16.48 4.56
CA LEU A 412 5.45 -15.42 4.87
C LEU A 412 6.84 -15.96 5.12
N ARG A 413 7.83 -15.35 4.49
CA ARG A 413 9.25 -15.66 4.68
C ARG A 413 9.92 -14.50 5.38
N ASP A 414 11.02 -14.77 6.05
CA ASP A 414 11.80 -13.73 6.70
C ASP A 414 12.29 -12.71 5.68
N TRP A 415 12.42 -11.48 6.13
CA TRP A 415 12.78 -10.35 5.29
C TRP A 415 14.26 -10.38 4.94
N LEU A 416 14.58 -10.53 3.65
CA LEU A 416 15.96 -10.43 3.14
C LEU A 416 16.44 -9.00 3.28
N PHE A 417 17.36 -8.77 4.23
CA PHE A 417 17.68 -7.43 4.71
C PHE A 417 19.03 -6.90 4.22
N SER A 418 19.83 -7.68 3.53
CA SER A 418 21.14 -7.23 3.04
C SER A 418 21.17 -7.00 1.54
N ARG A 419 21.91 -5.96 1.14
CA ARG A 419 22.14 -5.61 -0.27
C ARG A 419 23.64 -5.44 -0.50
N GLN A 420 24.12 -5.95 -1.63
CA GLN A 420 25.52 -5.86 -2.07
C GLN A 420 25.72 -4.56 -2.85
N ARG A 421 25.38 -3.44 -2.20
CA ARG A 421 25.35 -2.10 -2.80
C ARG A 421 26.08 -1.11 -1.93
N TYR A 422 26.55 -0.01 -2.54
CA TYR A 422 27.16 1.10 -1.82
C TYR A 422 26.12 2.03 -1.20
N TRP A 423 25.11 2.45 -2.00
CA TRP A 423 24.18 3.50 -1.60
C TRP A 423 23.03 2.92 -0.76
N GLY A 424 23.33 2.75 0.50
CA GLY A 424 22.41 2.23 1.51
C GLY A 424 22.99 2.39 2.89
N GLU A 425 22.21 2.17 3.92
CA GLU A 425 22.72 2.24 5.30
C GLU A 425 23.68 1.07 5.55
N PRO A 426 24.90 1.34 6.04
CA PRO A 426 25.79 0.24 6.47
C PRO A 426 25.15 -0.55 7.60
N ILE A 427 25.22 -1.88 7.51
CA ILE A 427 24.77 -2.76 8.59
C ILE A 427 25.82 -2.71 9.70
N PRO A 428 25.47 -2.30 10.93
CA PRO A 428 26.45 -2.00 11.98
C PRO A 428 26.95 -3.26 12.71
N VAL A 429 27.66 -4.12 11.97
CA VAL A 429 28.16 -5.40 12.48
C VAL A 429 29.65 -5.52 12.16
N ILE A 430 30.39 -6.15 13.09
CA ILE A 430 31.82 -6.49 12.92
C ILE A 430 31.98 -7.98 13.05
N HIS A 431 32.70 -8.58 12.08
CA HIS A 431 33.09 -9.99 12.08
C HIS A 431 34.54 -10.08 12.57
N TRP A 432 34.72 -10.66 13.74
CA TRP A 432 36.03 -10.76 14.38
C TRP A 432 36.82 -11.99 13.88
N GLU A 433 38.17 -11.91 13.96
CA GLU A 433 39.07 -12.98 13.52
C GLU A 433 38.87 -14.32 14.26
N ASP A 434 38.32 -14.29 15.47
CA ASP A 434 38.01 -15.50 16.27
C ASP A 434 36.67 -16.14 15.87
N GLY A 435 36.01 -15.65 14.83
CA GLY A 435 34.73 -16.16 14.36
C GLY A 435 33.50 -15.59 15.08
N THR A 436 33.68 -14.73 16.05
CA THR A 436 32.55 -14.04 16.72
C THR A 436 32.10 -12.83 15.92
N THR A 437 30.83 -12.47 16.13
CA THR A 437 30.18 -11.32 15.48
C THR A 437 29.58 -10.42 16.57
N THR A 438 29.84 -9.12 16.48
CA THR A 438 29.29 -8.14 17.39
C THR A 438 28.68 -6.96 16.62
N THR A 439 27.75 -6.27 17.24
CA THR A 439 27.24 -4.98 16.71
C THR A 439 28.17 -3.84 17.10
N VAL A 440 28.15 -2.79 16.32
CA VAL A 440 28.82 -1.53 16.66
C VAL A 440 28.14 -0.95 17.90
N PRO A 441 28.90 -0.51 18.92
CA PRO A 441 28.31 0.09 20.11
C PRO A 441 27.47 1.32 19.78
N GLU A 442 26.37 1.48 20.51
CA GLU A 442 25.44 2.61 20.30
C GLU A 442 26.14 3.98 20.32
N ALA A 443 27.11 4.15 21.20
CA ALA A 443 27.85 5.40 21.32
C ALA A 443 28.68 5.75 20.06
N GLU A 444 28.98 4.75 19.22
CA GLU A 444 29.74 4.92 18.00
C GLU A 444 28.85 5.07 16.76
N LEU A 445 27.52 4.98 16.92
CA LEU A 445 26.58 5.23 15.83
C LEU A 445 26.40 6.74 15.60
N PRO A 446 26.23 7.21 14.37
CA PRO A 446 26.08 6.41 13.15
C PRO A 446 27.40 5.86 12.65
N LEU A 447 27.39 4.62 12.15
CA LEU A 447 28.44 4.10 11.30
C LEU A 447 28.25 4.70 9.91
N ARG A 448 29.07 5.69 9.57
CA ARG A 448 28.88 6.45 8.35
C ARG A 448 29.34 5.69 7.12
N LEU A 449 28.58 5.87 6.03
CA LEU A 449 28.98 5.42 4.72
C LEU A 449 30.27 6.12 4.32
N PRO A 450 31.34 5.38 3.92
CA PRO A 450 32.60 6.02 3.55
C PRO A 450 32.46 6.72 2.19
N VAL A 451 33.15 7.84 2.04
CA VAL A 451 33.21 8.55 0.76
C VAL A 451 34.20 7.81 -0.15
N THR A 452 33.76 7.38 -1.30
CA THR A 452 34.61 6.71 -2.30
C THR A 452 34.08 6.97 -3.71
N LYS A 453 34.96 6.93 -4.69
CA LYS A 453 34.61 7.00 -6.11
C LYS A 453 34.42 5.62 -6.71
N ASP A 454 34.93 4.58 -6.05
CA ASP A 454 34.81 3.19 -6.51
C ASP A 454 33.59 2.53 -5.85
N ILE A 455 32.45 2.60 -6.55
CA ILE A 455 31.18 2.01 -6.12
C ILE A 455 30.76 0.87 -7.04
N LYS A 456 31.68 0.36 -7.87
CA LYS A 456 31.38 -0.76 -8.77
C LYS A 456 31.19 -2.06 -8.00
N PRO A 457 30.25 -2.91 -8.42
CA PRO A 457 30.13 -4.25 -7.86
C PRO A 457 31.45 -5.02 -7.94
N SER A 458 31.80 -5.75 -6.88
CA SER A 458 33.07 -6.47 -6.77
C SER A 458 33.19 -7.68 -7.70
N GLY A 459 32.08 -8.21 -8.18
CA GLY A 459 32.03 -9.45 -8.95
C GLY A 459 32.17 -10.72 -8.11
N THR A 460 32.43 -10.59 -6.81
CA THR A 460 32.61 -11.70 -5.87
C THR A 460 31.37 -12.01 -5.02
N GLY A 461 30.28 -11.24 -5.20
CA GLY A 461 29.12 -11.32 -4.34
C GLY A 461 29.20 -10.43 -3.11
N GLU A 462 30.31 -9.73 -2.92
CA GLU A 462 30.47 -8.75 -1.85
C GLU A 462 30.09 -7.34 -2.33
N SER A 463 29.67 -6.49 -1.39
CA SER A 463 29.42 -5.08 -1.63
C SER A 463 30.70 -4.33 -2.01
N PRO A 464 30.60 -3.23 -2.79
CA PRO A 464 31.74 -2.33 -3.05
C PRO A 464 32.46 -1.85 -1.79
N LEU A 465 31.79 -1.80 -0.64
CA LEU A 465 32.42 -1.44 0.64
C LEU A 465 33.59 -2.37 1.01
N ALA A 466 33.57 -3.60 0.54
CA ALA A 466 34.65 -4.58 0.79
C ALA A 466 36.01 -4.11 0.23
N ASN A 467 36.00 -3.26 -0.77
CA ASN A 467 37.22 -2.74 -1.43
C ASN A 467 37.82 -1.53 -0.72
N ILE A 468 37.21 -1.02 0.35
CA ILE A 468 37.69 0.15 1.08
C ILE A 468 38.41 -0.33 2.34
N ALA A 469 39.69 -0.65 2.19
CA ALA A 469 40.53 -1.27 3.24
C ALA A 469 40.49 -0.52 4.58
N ASP A 470 40.62 0.80 4.54
CA ASP A 470 40.66 1.62 5.74
C ASP A 470 39.32 1.65 6.50
N TRP A 471 38.24 1.46 5.79
CA TRP A 471 36.91 1.43 6.41
C TRP A 471 36.56 0.02 6.89
N VAL A 472 36.85 -1.00 6.07
CA VAL A 472 36.40 -2.38 6.36
C VAL A 472 37.19 -3.04 7.48
N ASN A 473 38.48 -2.75 7.57
CA ASN A 473 39.36 -3.36 8.57
C ASN A 473 39.33 -2.56 9.88
N VAL A 474 39.09 -3.25 10.98
CA VAL A 474 39.04 -2.65 12.32
C VAL A 474 39.89 -3.44 13.30
N VAL A 475 40.35 -2.75 14.32
CA VAL A 475 41.06 -3.35 15.44
C VAL A 475 40.37 -2.90 16.74
N ASP A 476 40.07 -3.86 17.61
CA ASP A 476 39.52 -3.55 18.94
C ASP A 476 40.65 -2.85 19.75
N PRO A 477 40.43 -1.59 20.18
CA PRO A 477 41.42 -0.84 20.91
C PRO A 477 41.77 -1.42 22.30
N VAL A 478 40.91 -2.24 22.86
CA VAL A 478 41.10 -2.82 24.19
C VAL A 478 41.87 -4.15 24.08
N THR A 479 41.44 -5.04 23.18
CA THR A 479 42.00 -6.40 23.08
C THR A 479 43.03 -6.56 22.00
N GLY A 480 43.12 -5.63 21.05
CA GLY A 480 43.95 -5.74 19.84
C GLY A 480 43.43 -6.73 18.79
N LYS A 481 42.27 -7.30 19.01
CA LYS A 481 41.66 -8.25 18.11
C LYS A 481 41.32 -7.55 16.78
N LYS A 482 41.63 -8.22 15.67
CA LYS A 482 41.30 -7.74 14.34
C LYS A 482 39.91 -8.17 13.92
N GLY A 483 39.23 -7.30 13.21
CA GLY A 483 37.92 -7.59 12.68
C GLY A 483 37.69 -6.96 11.32
N ARG A 484 36.58 -7.34 10.72
CA ARG A 484 36.16 -6.84 9.41
C ARG A 484 34.69 -6.40 9.53
N ARG A 485 34.40 -5.16 9.11
CA ARG A 485 33.04 -4.66 9.10
C ARG A 485 32.19 -5.42 8.11
N GLU A 486 30.90 -5.57 8.42
CA GLU A 486 29.91 -6.04 7.47
C GLU A 486 29.90 -5.09 6.25
N THR A 487 29.95 -5.64 5.05
CA THR A 487 30.02 -4.85 3.82
C THR A 487 28.70 -4.69 3.11
N ASN A 488 27.69 -5.47 3.47
CA ASN A 488 26.34 -5.30 2.95
C ASN A 488 25.68 -4.08 3.55
N THR A 489 24.81 -3.48 2.76
CA THR A 489 23.96 -2.37 3.18
C THR A 489 22.52 -2.84 3.34
N MET A 490 21.70 -2.02 4.01
CA MET A 490 20.28 -2.29 4.23
C MET A 490 19.46 -2.03 2.96
N PRO A 491 18.29 -2.65 2.81
CA PRO A 491 17.39 -2.32 1.71
C PRO A 491 16.80 -0.92 1.92
N GLN A 492 16.32 -0.31 0.84
CA GLN A 492 15.64 0.99 0.88
C GLN A 492 14.47 1.00 1.89
N TRP A 493 13.77 -0.13 2.03
CA TRP A 493 12.64 -0.28 2.95
C TRP A 493 13.00 -0.10 4.43
N ALA A 494 14.27 -0.17 4.78
CA ALA A 494 14.70 0.01 6.17
C ALA A 494 14.44 1.44 6.66
N GLY A 495 14.92 2.42 5.90
CA GLY A 495 14.72 3.83 6.25
C GLY A 495 13.25 4.24 6.27
N SER A 496 12.43 3.68 5.39
CA SER A 496 11.02 3.99 5.30
C SER A 496 10.16 3.28 6.35
N SER A 497 10.74 2.34 7.10
CA SER A 497 9.97 1.56 8.08
C SER A 497 9.74 2.27 9.42
N TRP A 498 10.27 3.46 9.61
CA TRP A 498 10.09 4.19 10.88
C TRP A 498 10.04 5.72 10.72
N TYR A 499 10.06 6.26 9.51
CA TYR A 499 10.17 7.70 9.23
C TYR A 499 9.04 8.52 9.85
N TYR A 500 7.83 8.00 9.91
CA TYR A 500 6.67 8.65 10.52
C TYR A 500 6.90 8.95 12.02
N LEU A 501 7.74 8.16 12.67
CA LEU A 501 8.15 8.40 14.06
C LEU A 501 9.12 9.58 14.15
N ARG A 502 10.07 9.63 13.22
CA ARG A 502 11.09 10.69 13.20
C ARG A 502 10.49 12.05 12.91
N PHE A 503 9.46 12.12 12.09
CA PHE A 503 8.73 13.36 11.85
C PHE A 503 8.15 13.96 13.13
N ILE A 504 7.83 13.14 14.12
CA ILE A 504 7.29 13.60 15.40
C ILE A 504 8.37 14.33 16.21
N ASP A 505 9.63 13.91 16.09
CA ASP A 505 10.74 14.49 16.84
C ASP A 505 12.04 14.46 16.03
N PRO A 506 12.11 15.26 14.94
CA PRO A 506 13.15 15.10 13.91
C PRO A 506 14.54 15.56 14.33
N HIS A 507 14.65 16.38 15.37
CA HIS A 507 15.92 16.96 15.83
C HIS A 507 16.46 16.31 17.09
N ASN A 508 15.86 15.25 17.57
CA ASN A 508 16.31 14.54 18.77
C ASN A 508 17.62 13.81 18.50
N LYS A 509 18.65 14.14 19.27
CA LYS A 509 19.99 13.54 19.12
C LYS A 509 20.22 12.34 20.03
N ASN A 510 19.35 12.14 21.01
CA ASN A 510 19.54 11.16 22.08
C ASN A 510 18.67 9.93 21.92
N GLU A 511 17.58 10.04 21.16
CA GLU A 511 16.58 9.01 20.95
C GLU A 511 16.07 9.06 19.53
N LEU A 512 15.52 7.96 19.06
CA LEU A 512 14.78 7.89 17.80
C LEU A 512 13.68 8.95 17.75
N ALA A 513 12.90 9.06 18.85
CA ALA A 513 11.92 10.09 19.13
C ALA A 513 11.53 10.01 20.61
N ASN A 514 11.16 11.14 21.20
CA ASN A 514 10.74 11.19 22.60
C ASN A 514 9.40 10.47 22.81
N TYR A 515 9.33 9.61 23.81
CA TYR A 515 8.13 8.79 24.07
C TYR A 515 6.87 9.60 24.31
N GLU A 516 6.95 10.70 25.06
CA GLU A 516 5.79 11.54 25.35
C GLU A 516 5.24 12.22 24.10
N LYS A 517 6.13 12.60 23.17
CA LYS A 517 5.74 13.14 21.87
C LYS A 517 5.09 12.06 20.99
N LEU A 518 5.65 10.86 21.00
CA LEU A 518 5.06 9.71 20.31
C LEU A 518 3.67 9.39 20.85
N GLU A 519 3.50 9.44 22.16
CA GLU A 519 2.21 9.19 22.80
C GLU A 519 1.15 10.22 22.40
N ARG A 520 1.56 11.47 22.19
CA ARG A 520 0.65 12.54 21.76
C ARG A 520 0.18 12.34 20.30
N TRP A 521 1.08 11.92 19.39
CA TRP A 521 0.83 11.95 17.96
C TRP A 521 0.43 10.62 17.34
N LEU A 522 0.78 9.49 17.97
CA LEU A 522 0.44 8.18 17.42
C LEU A 522 -0.93 7.69 17.90
N PRO A 523 -1.62 6.87 17.09
CA PRO A 523 -1.25 6.45 15.74
C PRO A 523 -1.40 7.59 14.73
N VAL A 524 -0.76 7.44 13.56
CA VAL A 524 -1.01 8.34 12.43
C VAL A 524 -2.50 8.27 12.09
N ASP A 525 -3.17 9.42 11.99
CA ASP A 525 -4.62 9.45 11.81
C ASP A 525 -5.03 9.01 10.40
N ILE A 526 -4.31 9.48 9.39
CA ILE A 526 -4.53 9.07 8.01
C ILE A 526 -3.21 8.94 7.25
N TYR A 527 -3.10 7.85 6.51
CA TYR A 527 -1.96 7.55 5.64
C TYR A 527 -2.45 7.38 4.21
N ILE A 528 -1.96 8.22 3.30
CA ILE A 528 -2.37 8.20 1.90
C ILE A 528 -1.20 7.78 1.03
N GLY A 529 -1.40 6.75 0.21
CA GLY A 529 -0.35 6.23 -0.66
C GLY A 529 -0.82 5.07 -1.52
N GLY A 530 0.08 4.58 -2.37
CA GLY A 530 -0.24 3.55 -3.35
C GLY A 530 -0.52 2.17 -2.77
N ALA A 531 -1.45 1.45 -3.39
CA ALA A 531 -1.81 0.07 -2.99
C ALA A 531 -0.69 -0.94 -3.24
N GLU A 532 0.28 -0.62 -4.11
CA GLU A 532 1.43 -1.47 -4.43
C GLU A 532 2.31 -1.78 -3.22
N HIS A 533 2.20 -0.99 -2.17
CA HIS A 533 2.99 -1.17 -0.94
C HIS A 533 2.37 -2.12 0.08
N ALA A 534 1.21 -2.69 -0.22
CA ALA A 534 0.44 -3.50 0.73
C ALA A 534 1.24 -4.62 1.41
N VAL A 535 2.06 -5.34 0.65
CA VAL A 535 2.87 -6.47 1.13
C VAL A 535 4.37 -6.18 1.18
N LEU A 536 4.75 -4.94 0.94
CA LEU A 536 6.13 -4.45 1.00
C LEU A 536 6.26 -3.46 2.17
N HIS A 537 6.25 -2.17 1.85
CA HIS A 537 6.41 -1.09 2.84
C HIS A 537 5.46 -1.22 4.02
N LEU A 538 4.15 -1.40 3.78
CA LEU A 538 3.15 -1.44 4.85
C LEU A 538 3.34 -2.64 5.78
N LEU A 539 3.80 -3.76 5.26
CA LEU A 539 4.06 -4.94 6.08
C LEU A 539 5.32 -4.75 6.93
N TYR A 540 6.40 -4.25 6.33
CA TYR A 540 7.67 -4.02 7.04
C TYR A 540 7.53 -2.95 8.14
N VAL A 541 6.80 -1.87 7.87
CA VAL A 541 6.52 -0.82 8.86
C VAL A 541 5.77 -1.40 10.05
N ARG A 542 4.76 -2.22 9.81
CA ARG A 542 3.98 -2.84 10.89
C ARG A 542 4.85 -3.76 11.74
N PHE A 543 5.72 -4.52 11.11
CA PHE A 543 6.68 -5.38 11.82
C PHE A 543 7.60 -4.55 12.73
N TRP A 544 8.24 -3.53 12.19
CA TRP A 544 9.15 -2.68 12.97
C TRP A 544 8.41 -1.93 14.07
N HIS A 545 7.21 -1.46 13.81
CA HIS A 545 6.40 -0.77 14.82
C HIS A 545 6.07 -1.68 16.01
N LYS A 546 5.67 -2.93 15.73
CA LYS A 546 5.39 -3.92 16.79
C LYS A 546 6.64 -4.28 17.57
N PHE A 547 7.77 -4.37 16.90
CA PHE A 547 9.05 -4.58 17.56
C PHE A 547 9.39 -3.42 18.50
N LEU A 548 9.24 -2.19 18.03
CA LEU A 548 9.46 -0.99 18.83
C LEU A 548 8.45 -0.89 19.98
N TYR A 549 7.24 -1.35 19.76
CA TYR A 549 6.24 -1.47 20.84
C TYR A 549 6.72 -2.43 21.94
N ASP A 550 7.25 -3.57 21.56
CA ASP A 550 7.80 -4.55 22.50
C ASP A 550 8.99 -4.00 23.29
N LEU A 551 9.78 -3.13 22.67
CA LEU A 551 10.89 -2.44 23.34
C LEU A 551 10.45 -1.28 24.24
N GLY A 552 9.18 -0.90 24.19
CA GLY A 552 8.68 0.27 24.95
C GLY A 552 9.02 1.61 24.28
N VAL A 553 9.43 1.61 23.01
CA VAL A 553 9.80 2.83 22.28
C VAL A 553 8.56 3.57 21.76
N VAL A 554 7.54 2.84 21.33
CA VAL A 554 6.28 3.41 20.85
C VAL A 554 5.11 2.93 21.70
N PRO A 555 4.05 3.76 21.86
CA PRO A 555 2.94 3.45 22.76
C PRO A 555 1.80 2.65 22.09
N THR A 556 1.79 2.51 20.79
CA THR A 556 0.69 1.87 20.05
C THR A 556 1.14 0.59 19.37
N LYS A 557 0.19 -0.35 19.18
CA LYS A 557 0.46 -1.61 18.49
C LYS A 557 0.53 -1.44 16.98
N GLU A 558 -0.18 -0.45 16.43
CA GLU A 558 -0.23 -0.17 15.00
C GLU A 558 0.21 1.26 14.69
N PRO A 559 0.91 1.46 13.55
CA PRO A 559 1.42 2.78 13.19
C PRO A 559 0.36 3.71 12.61
N PHE A 560 -0.57 3.17 11.81
CA PHE A 560 -1.50 3.96 11.00
C PHE A 560 -2.94 3.52 11.27
N GLN A 561 -3.81 4.47 11.68
CA GLN A 561 -5.20 4.14 11.95
C GLN A 561 -5.99 3.97 10.66
N LYS A 562 -6.00 4.97 9.80
CA LYS A 562 -6.71 4.94 8.54
C LYS A 562 -5.74 4.96 7.36
N LEU A 563 -5.96 4.08 6.41
CA LEU A 563 -5.21 4.02 5.16
C LEU A 563 -6.15 4.32 4.00
N TYR A 564 -5.72 5.15 3.07
CA TYR A 564 -6.44 5.42 1.83
C TYR A 564 -5.49 5.28 0.64
N ASN A 565 -5.93 4.55 -0.38
CA ASN A 565 -5.15 4.35 -1.59
C ASN A 565 -5.77 5.16 -2.73
N GLN A 566 -5.02 6.15 -3.24
CA GLN A 566 -5.42 6.88 -4.43
C GLN A 566 -5.24 6.03 -5.68
N GLY A 567 -6.02 6.33 -6.72
CA GLY A 567 -5.87 5.72 -8.03
C GLY A 567 -4.68 6.32 -8.78
N MET A 568 -4.47 5.84 -10.00
CA MET A 568 -3.38 6.28 -10.85
C MET A 568 -3.88 7.30 -11.88
N ILE A 569 -3.11 8.34 -12.14
CA ILE A 569 -3.35 9.22 -13.28
C ILE A 569 -2.60 8.66 -14.48
N LEU A 570 -3.37 8.31 -15.51
CA LEU A 570 -2.87 7.71 -16.74
C LEU A 570 -2.61 8.81 -17.79
N GLY A 571 -1.81 8.49 -18.81
CA GLY A 571 -1.68 9.33 -19.99
C GLY A 571 -3.01 9.43 -20.74
N GLY A 572 -3.09 10.36 -21.70
CA GLY A 572 -4.33 10.63 -22.44
C GLY A 572 -4.90 9.43 -23.21
N ASN A 573 -4.08 8.40 -23.42
CA ASN A 573 -4.45 7.15 -24.11
C ASN A 573 -4.75 5.99 -23.14
N ASN A 574 -4.96 6.26 -21.86
CA ASN A 574 -5.17 5.28 -20.77
C ASN A 574 -3.97 4.38 -20.49
N GLU A 575 -2.78 4.78 -20.91
CA GLU A 575 -1.54 4.06 -20.57
C GLU A 575 -0.86 4.71 -19.37
N LYS A 576 -0.18 3.89 -18.56
CA LYS A 576 0.62 4.38 -17.45
C LYS A 576 1.65 5.39 -17.95
N MET A 577 1.78 6.53 -17.28
CA MET A 577 2.80 7.52 -17.60
C MET A 577 4.19 6.95 -17.30
N SER A 578 5.06 6.99 -18.29
CA SER A 578 6.47 6.60 -18.11
C SER A 578 7.35 7.36 -19.10
N LYS A 579 8.61 7.56 -18.73
CA LYS A 579 9.60 8.21 -19.57
C LYS A 579 9.77 7.48 -20.90
N SER A 580 9.78 6.15 -20.88
CA SER A 580 9.95 5.33 -22.07
C SER A 580 8.79 5.46 -23.06
N ARG A 581 7.60 5.79 -22.60
CA ARG A 581 6.40 6.01 -23.44
C ARG A 581 6.28 7.46 -23.91
N GLY A 582 7.06 8.38 -23.35
CA GLY A 582 7.03 9.81 -23.72
C GLY A 582 5.72 10.50 -23.39
N ASN A 583 4.91 9.95 -22.47
CA ASN A 583 3.59 10.45 -22.12
C ASN A 583 3.53 11.12 -20.73
N VAL A 584 4.67 11.40 -20.12
CA VAL A 584 4.75 12.05 -18.80
C VAL A 584 4.38 13.53 -18.93
N VAL A 585 3.48 14.01 -18.07
CA VAL A 585 3.15 15.43 -17.96
C VAL A 585 3.87 16.00 -16.76
N ASN A 586 4.64 17.06 -16.98
CA ASN A 586 5.39 17.74 -15.92
C ASN A 586 4.47 18.76 -15.23
N PRO A 587 4.30 18.68 -13.90
CA PRO A 587 3.50 19.65 -13.18
C PRO A 587 3.98 21.11 -13.32
N ASP A 588 5.29 21.35 -13.54
CA ASP A 588 5.82 22.69 -13.77
C ASP A 588 5.16 23.37 -14.98
N ASP A 589 4.93 22.61 -16.05
CA ASP A 589 4.29 23.16 -17.26
C ASP A 589 2.84 23.52 -17.00
N VAL A 590 2.13 22.72 -16.24
CA VAL A 590 0.73 22.97 -15.86
C VAL A 590 0.62 24.19 -14.94
N VAL A 591 1.50 24.29 -13.96
CA VAL A 591 1.53 25.43 -13.01
C VAL A 591 1.85 26.72 -13.75
N GLU A 592 2.78 26.71 -14.68
CA GLU A 592 3.13 27.89 -15.49
C GLU A 592 1.94 28.35 -16.33
N GLN A 593 1.25 27.44 -16.98
CA GLN A 593 0.17 27.78 -17.91
C GLN A 593 -1.17 28.08 -17.20
N TYR A 594 -1.52 27.25 -16.21
CA TYR A 594 -2.86 27.30 -15.58
C TYR A 594 -2.84 27.69 -14.10
N GLY A 595 -1.74 27.53 -13.42
CA GLY A 595 -1.60 27.75 -11.98
C GLY A 595 -1.71 26.47 -11.16
N ALA A 596 -1.15 26.51 -9.94
CA ALA A 596 -1.17 25.41 -9.00
C ALA A 596 -2.59 25.06 -8.55
N ASP A 597 -3.40 26.08 -8.25
CA ASP A 597 -4.78 25.87 -7.81
C ASP A 597 -5.62 25.15 -8.88
N THR A 598 -5.40 25.48 -10.15
CA THR A 598 -6.07 24.81 -11.26
C THR A 598 -5.69 23.32 -11.32
N LEU A 599 -4.41 22.99 -11.16
CA LEU A 599 -3.95 21.62 -11.15
C LEU A 599 -4.55 20.84 -9.98
N ARG A 600 -4.53 21.41 -8.78
CA ARG A 600 -5.13 20.81 -7.59
C ARG A 600 -6.63 20.55 -7.79
N LEU A 601 -7.34 21.54 -8.29
CA LEU A 601 -8.77 21.45 -8.56
C LEU A 601 -9.08 20.37 -9.60
N TYR A 602 -8.33 20.36 -10.69
CA TYR A 602 -8.50 19.39 -11.76
C TYR A 602 -8.30 17.95 -11.26
N GLU A 603 -7.22 17.69 -10.54
CA GLU A 603 -6.91 16.34 -10.07
C GLU A 603 -7.94 15.81 -9.07
N MET A 604 -8.55 16.70 -8.29
CA MET A 604 -9.59 16.32 -7.34
C MET A 604 -10.98 16.20 -7.98
N PHE A 605 -11.20 16.86 -9.12
CA PHE A 605 -12.51 16.88 -9.79
C PHE A 605 -12.67 15.81 -10.87
N MET A 606 -11.61 15.34 -11.47
CA MET A 606 -11.66 14.47 -12.66
C MET A 606 -12.35 13.11 -12.41
N GLY A 607 -12.50 12.70 -11.16
CA GLY A 607 -13.18 11.47 -10.78
C GLY A 607 -12.98 11.12 -9.32
N PRO A 608 -13.49 9.95 -8.88
CA PRO A 608 -13.22 9.46 -7.54
C PRO A 608 -11.71 9.30 -7.29
N LEU A 609 -11.26 9.64 -6.09
CA LEU A 609 -9.82 9.63 -5.76
C LEU A 609 -9.17 8.25 -5.92
N ASP A 610 -9.92 7.19 -5.66
CA ASP A 610 -9.44 5.81 -5.76
C ASP A 610 -9.49 5.22 -7.18
N ALA A 611 -10.00 5.96 -8.15
CA ALA A 611 -10.11 5.51 -9.54
C ALA A 611 -8.87 5.91 -10.36
N SER A 612 -8.50 5.05 -11.31
CA SER A 612 -7.48 5.37 -12.30
C SER A 612 -8.14 6.14 -13.45
N ILE A 613 -7.64 7.33 -13.76
CA ILE A 613 -8.28 8.26 -14.70
C ILE A 613 -7.25 8.82 -15.68
N ALA A 614 -7.65 8.93 -16.95
CA ALA A 614 -6.81 9.49 -18.00
C ALA A 614 -6.68 11.01 -17.88
N TRP A 615 -5.47 11.51 -18.08
CA TRP A 615 -5.17 12.94 -18.14
C TRP A 615 -5.93 13.63 -19.28
N SER A 616 -6.52 14.80 -19.03
CA SER A 616 -7.32 15.54 -19.99
C SER A 616 -7.00 17.04 -19.94
N GLU A 617 -6.46 17.58 -21.04
CA GLU A 617 -6.23 19.02 -21.20
C GLU A 617 -7.53 19.82 -21.16
N ASN A 618 -8.63 19.27 -21.69
CA ASN A 618 -9.95 19.91 -21.65
C ASN A 618 -10.46 20.06 -20.21
N GLY A 619 -10.15 19.08 -19.35
CA GLY A 619 -10.49 19.13 -17.94
C GLY A 619 -9.74 20.24 -17.20
N LEU A 620 -8.46 20.45 -17.53
CA LEU A 620 -7.66 21.57 -17.00
C LEU A 620 -8.28 22.93 -17.38
N GLU A 621 -8.63 23.10 -18.64
CA GLU A 621 -9.27 24.35 -19.10
C GLU A 621 -10.60 24.58 -18.40
N GLY A 622 -11.40 23.56 -18.23
CA GLY A 622 -12.67 23.64 -17.50
C GLY A 622 -12.48 24.05 -16.05
N SER A 623 -11.47 23.49 -15.39
CA SER A 623 -11.12 23.84 -14.01
C SER A 623 -10.67 25.29 -13.89
N ARG A 624 -9.83 25.77 -14.82
CA ARG A 624 -9.42 27.16 -14.83
C ARG A 624 -10.60 28.10 -15.07
N LYS A 625 -11.50 27.76 -15.97
CA LYS A 625 -12.72 28.54 -16.22
C LYS A 625 -13.59 28.65 -14.98
N PHE A 626 -13.71 27.59 -14.20
CA PHE A 626 -14.42 27.64 -12.92
C PHE A 626 -13.75 28.62 -11.94
N LEU A 627 -12.43 28.60 -11.79
CA LEU A 627 -11.71 29.53 -10.93
C LEU A 627 -11.88 30.97 -11.39
N ASP A 628 -11.81 31.22 -12.70
CA ASP A 628 -12.05 32.55 -13.25
C ASP A 628 -13.47 33.02 -12.97
N ARG A 629 -14.43 32.12 -13.03
CA ARG A 629 -15.85 32.42 -12.75
C ARG A 629 -16.06 32.71 -11.26
N VAL A 630 -15.42 32.00 -10.35
CA VAL A 630 -15.42 32.33 -8.92
C VAL A 630 -14.80 33.72 -8.67
N TRP A 631 -13.68 33.99 -9.33
CA TRP A 631 -13.01 35.26 -9.22
C TRP A 631 -13.94 36.41 -9.64
N ARG A 632 -14.57 36.31 -10.81
CA ARG A 632 -15.51 37.36 -11.31
C ARG A 632 -16.77 37.49 -10.46
N LEU A 633 -17.18 36.48 -9.77
CA LEU A 633 -18.31 36.55 -8.83
C LEU A 633 -18.03 37.55 -7.69
N ILE A 634 -16.78 37.60 -7.24
CA ILE A 634 -16.37 38.32 -6.03
C ILE A 634 -15.63 39.62 -6.36
N VAL A 635 -14.82 39.65 -7.42
CA VAL A 635 -13.88 40.71 -7.74
C VAL A 635 -14.32 41.48 -8.97
N ASP A 636 -14.37 42.80 -8.87
CA ASP A 636 -14.71 43.69 -9.98
C ASP A 636 -13.50 44.01 -10.89
N GLU A 637 -13.71 44.81 -11.91
CA GLU A 637 -12.68 45.18 -12.88
C GLU A 637 -11.52 46.00 -12.25
N ASP A 638 -11.76 46.64 -11.12
CA ASP A 638 -10.75 47.41 -10.38
C ASP A 638 -10.01 46.57 -9.31
N GLY A 639 -10.32 45.28 -9.25
CA GLY A 639 -9.69 44.37 -8.28
C GLY A 639 -10.26 44.48 -6.88
N LYS A 640 -11.45 45.03 -6.74
CA LYS A 640 -12.13 45.22 -5.45
C LYS A 640 -13.33 44.28 -5.32
N MET A 641 -13.78 44.10 -4.06
CA MET A 641 -15.00 43.37 -3.78
C MET A 641 -16.20 44.01 -4.53
N ARG A 642 -17.01 43.20 -5.19
CA ARG A 642 -18.18 43.64 -5.91
C ARG A 642 -19.22 44.29 -4.98
N ASP A 643 -19.87 45.34 -5.42
CA ASP A 643 -20.85 46.14 -4.66
C ASP A 643 -22.08 45.30 -4.25
N ARG A 644 -22.43 44.25 -4.99
CA ARG A 644 -23.57 43.39 -4.66
C ARG A 644 -23.33 42.47 -3.48
N ILE A 645 -22.09 42.36 -2.99
CA ILE A 645 -21.75 41.66 -1.78
C ILE A 645 -22.00 42.58 -0.59
N THR A 646 -23.06 42.28 0.14
CA THR A 646 -23.54 43.13 1.24
C THR A 646 -23.96 42.29 2.44
N ASN A 647 -24.27 42.97 3.54
CA ASN A 647 -24.79 42.29 4.74
C ASN A 647 -26.27 41.91 4.61
N PHE A 648 -26.93 42.33 3.54
CA PHE A 648 -28.34 42.05 3.32
C PHE A 648 -28.53 40.61 2.81
N ASN A 649 -29.43 39.87 3.47
CA ASN A 649 -29.80 38.50 3.10
C ASN A 649 -31.30 38.47 2.78
N ASP A 650 -31.64 38.27 1.52
CA ASP A 650 -33.03 38.10 1.09
C ASP A 650 -33.58 36.68 1.25
N GLY A 651 -32.77 35.78 1.78
CA GLY A 651 -33.12 34.39 2.03
C GLY A 651 -32.97 33.42 0.84
N LYS A 652 -32.69 33.94 -0.35
CA LYS A 652 -32.64 33.13 -1.58
C LYS A 652 -31.50 32.12 -1.61
N LEU A 653 -30.35 32.43 -0.98
CA LEU A 653 -29.17 31.56 -0.95
C LEU A 653 -29.03 30.73 0.34
N THR A 654 -29.88 30.99 1.34
CA THR A 654 -29.72 30.39 2.67
C THR A 654 -29.70 28.87 2.61
N LYS A 655 -30.62 28.24 1.90
CA LYS A 655 -30.74 26.79 1.78
C LYS A 655 -29.53 26.20 1.06
N VAL A 656 -29.21 26.70 -0.14
CA VAL A 656 -28.09 26.14 -0.94
C VAL A 656 -26.75 26.37 -0.25
N TYR A 657 -26.58 27.49 0.47
CA TYR A 657 -25.37 27.74 1.25
C TYR A 657 -25.18 26.68 2.34
N ASN A 658 -26.21 26.44 3.14
CA ASN A 658 -26.15 25.45 4.22
C ASN A 658 -25.99 24.02 3.70
N GLN A 659 -26.65 23.70 2.59
CA GLN A 659 -26.44 22.42 1.89
C GLN A 659 -25.00 22.26 1.43
N THR A 660 -24.39 23.33 0.93
CA THR A 660 -23.02 23.35 0.45
C THR A 660 -22.04 23.15 1.60
N VAL A 661 -22.22 23.84 2.72
CA VAL A 661 -21.36 23.68 3.91
C VAL A 661 -21.42 22.21 4.38
N LYS A 662 -22.60 21.66 4.52
CA LYS A 662 -22.79 20.28 4.96
C LYS A 662 -22.12 19.29 4.01
N LYS A 663 -22.46 19.37 2.74
CA LYS A 663 -21.95 18.41 1.74
C LYS A 663 -20.42 18.49 1.57
N VAL A 664 -19.87 19.68 1.45
CA VAL A 664 -18.44 19.87 1.27
C VAL A 664 -17.66 19.38 2.49
N THR A 665 -18.16 19.67 3.70
CA THR A 665 -17.53 19.20 4.94
C THR A 665 -17.49 17.68 5.02
N GLU A 666 -18.63 17.03 4.77
CA GLU A 666 -18.74 15.57 4.79
C GLU A 666 -17.90 14.93 3.69
N ASP A 667 -17.93 15.49 2.48
CA ASP A 667 -17.18 14.97 1.34
C ASP A 667 -15.67 15.10 1.53
N TYR A 668 -15.19 16.21 2.08
CA TYR A 668 -13.75 16.35 2.41
C TYR A 668 -13.32 15.33 3.46
N GLU A 669 -14.14 15.15 4.49
CA GLU A 669 -13.86 14.17 5.57
C GLU A 669 -13.73 12.74 5.03
N HIS A 670 -14.55 12.39 4.03
CA HIS A 670 -14.57 11.07 3.42
C HIS A 670 -13.79 10.98 2.10
N MET A 671 -13.08 12.04 1.77
CA MET A 671 -12.25 12.13 0.52
C MET A 671 -13.06 11.95 -0.77
N HIS A 672 -14.29 12.42 -0.77
CA HIS A 672 -15.14 12.50 -1.95
C HIS A 672 -15.02 13.90 -2.59
N PHE A 673 -13.82 14.24 -3.03
CA PHE A 673 -13.49 15.60 -3.48
C PHE A 673 -14.22 16.01 -4.75
N ASN A 674 -14.43 15.08 -5.67
CA ASN A 674 -15.13 15.36 -6.93
C ASN A 674 -16.59 15.82 -6.69
N THR A 675 -17.29 15.22 -5.77
CA THR A 675 -18.66 15.59 -5.44
C THR A 675 -18.72 16.88 -4.62
N ALA A 676 -17.72 17.11 -3.76
CA ALA A 676 -17.58 18.39 -3.05
C ALA A 676 -17.42 19.56 -4.04
N ILE A 677 -16.57 19.39 -5.04
CA ILE A 677 -16.33 20.41 -6.07
C ILE A 677 -17.61 20.65 -6.89
N SER A 678 -18.33 19.59 -7.25
CA SER A 678 -19.63 19.71 -7.92
C SER A 678 -20.61 20.57 -7.11
N GLN A 679 -20.64 20.38 -5.79
CA GLN A 679 -21.49 21.18 -4.91
C GLN A 679 -21.04 22.64 -4.84
N LEU A 680 -19.73 22.90 -4.86
CA LEU A 680 -19.20 24.26 -4.94
C LEU A 680 -19.62 24.94 -6.25
N MET A 681 -19.66 24.19 -7.34
CA MET A 681 -20.16 24.69 -8.64
C MET A 681 -21.66 25.02 -8.59
N VAL A 682 -22.45 24.19 -7.92
CA VAL A 682 -23.88 24.43 -7.69
C VAL A 682 -24.10 25.74 -6.95
N PHE A 683 -23.37 25.97 -5.86
CA PHE A 683 -23.45 27.22 -5.10
C PHE A 683 -23.06 28.40 -5.99
N THR A 684 -22.00 28.31 -6.76
CA THR A 684 -21.53 29.36 -7.66
C THR A 684 -22.63 29.72 -8.68
N ASN A 685 -23.27 28.71 -9.26
CA ASN A 685 -24.37 28.95 -10.22
C ASN A 685 -25.55 29.68 -9.56
N GLU A 686 -25.95 29.29 -8.37
CA GLU A 686 -27.04 29.93 -7.64
C GLU A 686 -26.65 31.35 -7.21
N ALA A 687 -25.41 31.59 -6.84
CA ALA A 687 -24.91 32.93 -6.47
C ALA A 687 -24.97 33.92 -7.64
N TYR A 688 -24.73 33.45 -8.87
CA TYR A 688 -24.86 34.30 -10.05
C TYR A 688 -26.30 34.74 -10.37
N LYS A 689 -27.29 34.01 -9.88
CA LYS A 689 -28.72 34.25 -10.15
C LYS A 689 -29.34 35.32 -9.24
N VAL A 690 -28.70 35.67 -8.14
CA VAL A 690 -29.25 36.61 -7.15
C VAL A 690 -28.65 37.99 -7.30
N ASP A 691 -29.43 39.04 -6.95
CA ASP A 691 -28.98 40.41 -7.03
C ASP A 691 -28.08 40.82 -5.86
N ALA A 692 -28.38 40.29 -4.67
CA ALA A 692 -27.62 40.56 -3.45
C ALA A 692 -26.95 39.28 -2.96
N LEU A 693 -25.66 39.35 -2.76
CA LEU A 693 -24.85 38.26 -2.19
C LEU A 693 -24.60 38.55 -0.72
N PRO A 694 -25.15 37.76 0.21
CA PRO A 694 -24.83 37.91 1.63
C PRO A 694 -23.34 37.77 1.89
N TYR A 695 -22.72 38.76 2.48
CA TYR A 695 -21.27 38.78 2.77
C TYR A 695 -20.83 37.53 3.55
N ILE A 696 -21.59 37.14 4.57
CA ILE A 696 -21.28 35.98 5.41
C ILE A 696 -21.27 34.66 4.60
N PHE A 697 -22.13 34.56 3.58
CA PHE A 697 -22.16 33.34 2.74
C PHE A 697 -20.97 33.32 1.76
N VAL A 698 -20.57 34.49 1.27
CA VAL A 698 -19.38 34.61 0.41
C VAL A 698 -18.12 34.24 1.21
N GLU A 699 -17.98 34.73 2.44
CA GLU A 699 -16.89 34.38 3.32
C GLU A 699 -16.83 32.85 3.55
N GLY A 700 -17.96 32.28 3.91
CA GLY A 700 -18.06 30.82 4.13
C GLY A 700 -17.71 30.01 2.88
N PHE A 701 -18.18 30.47 1.73
CA PHE A 701 -17.86 29.84 0.45
C PHE A 701 -16.34 29.85 0.16
N VAL A 702 -15.68 30.97 0.38
CA VAL A 702 -14.23 31.08 0.22
C VAL A 702 -13.49 30.17 1.18
N GLN A 703 -13.97 30.04 2.42
CA GLN A 703 -13.41 29.09 3.38
C GLN A 703 -13.55 27.65 2.92
N LEU A 704 -14.67 27.27 2.32
CA LEU A 704 -14.88 25.91 1.77
C LEU A 704 -13.97 25.63 0.56
N LEU A 705 -13.67 26.65 -0.22
CA LEU A 705 -12.73 26.57 -1.36
C LEU A 705 -11.28 26.43 -0.92
N ALA A 706 -10.91 27.03 0.21
CA ALA A 706 -9.52 27.16 0.63
C ALA A 706 -8.72 25.86 0.67
N PRO A 707 -9.25 24.72 1.16
CA PRO A 707 -8.49 23.47 1.17
C PRO A 707 -8.06 22.99 -0.22
N ILE A 708 -8.90 23.20 -1.24
CA ILE A 708 -8.60 22.77 -2.61
C ILE A 708 -7.75 23.80 -3.34
N VAL A 709 -8.12 25.07 -3.28
CA VAL A 709 -7.50 26.16 -4.02
C VAL A 709 -7.02 27.27 -3.08
N PRO A 710 -5.97 26.95 -2.28
CA PRO A 710 -5.59 27.80 -1.16
C PRO A 710 -5.06 29.18 -1.57
N HIS A 711 -4.42 29.31 -2.72
CA HIS A 711 -3.85 30.60 -3.15
C HIS A 711 -4.95 31.59 -3.52
N VAL A 712 -5.88 31.18 -4.37
CA VAL A 712 -6.99 32.05 -4.77
C VAL A 712 -7.89 32.35 -3.57
N ALA A 713 -8.10 31.39 -2.69
CA ALA A 713 -8.91 31.60 -1.48
C ALA A 713 -8.29 32.62 -0.53
N GLU A 714 -6.97 32.57 -0.33
CA GLU A 714 -6.26 33.57 0.48
C GLU A 714 -6.42 34.96 -0.12
N GLU A 715 -6.28 35.11 -1.44
CA GLU A 715 -6.42 36.38 -2.12
C GLU A 715 -7.86 36.93 -2.02
N LEU A 716 -8.85 36.09 -2.26
CA LEU A 716 -10.25 36.43 -2.10
C LEU A 716 -10.60 36.85 -0.66
N TRP A 717 -10.02 36.16 0.31
CA TRP A 717 -10.20 36.46 1.73
C TRP A 717 -9.71 37.85 2.05
N THR A 718 -8.57 38.25 1.52
CA THR A 718 -8.02 39.61 1.67
C THR A 718 -8.89 40.65 0.96
N ILE A 719 -9.36 40.35 -0.25
CA ILE A 719 -10.23 41.27 -1.03
C ILE A 719 -11.55 41.51 -0.30
N LEU A 720 -12.05 40.52 0.43
CA LEU A 720 -13.26 40.63 1.26
C LEU A 720 -13.06 41.53 2.50
N GLY A 721 -11.83 42.00 2.75
CA GLY A 721 -11.53 42.88 3.84
C GLY A 721 -11.00 42.23 5.12
N ASN A 722 -10.61 40.98 5.04
CA ASN A 722 -10.09 40.24 6.19
C ASN A 722 -8.56 40.33 6.26
N ASP A 723 -8.03 40.40 7.47
CA ASP A 723 -6.60 40.43 7.73
C ASP A 723 -6.07 38.98 7.98
N GLY A 724 -4.79 38.80 7.68
CA GLY A 724 -4.11 37.52 7.97
C GLY A 724 -4.46 36.41 7.01
N SER A 725 -4.11 35.17 7.40
CA SER A 725 -4.35 33.97 6.60
C SER A 725 -5.70 33.34 6.90
N ILE A 726 -6.35 32.81 5.86
CA ILE A 726 -7.57 32.02 6.00
C ILE A 726 -7.33 30.67 6.70
N SER A 727 -6.09 30.23 6.81
CA SER A 727 -5.72 28.88 7.25
C SER A 727 -6.22 28.48 8.63
N TYR A 728 -6.36 29.44 9.54
CA TYR A 728 -6.80 29.17 10.91
C TYR A 728 -8.17 29.77 11.25
N VAL A 729 -8.87 30.29 10.25
CA VAL A 729 -10.22 30.81 10.47
C VAL A 729 -11.15 29.65 10.74
N PRO A 730 -12.01 29.73 11.79
CA PRO A 730 -12.91 28.62 12.13
C PRO A 730 -13.77 28.18 10.95
N TRP A 731 -13.85 26.87 10.76
CA TRP A 731 -14.57 26.25 9.66
C TRP A 731 -16.08 26.62 9.69
N PRO A 732 -16.71 26.88 8.53
CA PRO A 732 -18.13 27.21 8.50
C PRO A 732 -19.00 26.12 9.10
N VAL A 733 -20.06 26.52 9.79
CA VAL A 733 -21.06 25.62 10.38
C VAL A 733 -22.38 25.83 9.65
N TYR A 734 -23.06 24.74 9.33
CA TYR A 734 -24.37 24.82 8.70
C TYR A 734 -25.50 24.82 9.74
N ASP A 735 -26.62 25.45 9.37
CA ASP A 735 -27.84 25.45 10.15
C ASP A 735 -28.78 24.34 9.65
N GLU A 736 -29.03 23.32 10.48
CA GLU A 736 -29.89 22.19 10.12
C GLU A 736 -31.33 22.62 9.78
N ALA A 737 -31.84 23.65 10.45
CA ALA A 737 -33.17 24.17 10.17
C ALA A 737 -33.29 24.68 8.72
N ALA A 738 -32.20 25.20 8.15
CA ALA A 738 -32.18 25.70 6.79
C ALA A 738 -32.13 24.59 5.73
N LEU A 739 -31.88 23.33 6.15
CA LEU A 739 -31.81 22.18 5.26
C LEU A 739 -33.16 21.51 5.01
N VAL A 740 -34.17 21.86 5.81
CA VAL A 740 -35.50 21.29 5.69
C VAL A 740 -36.12 21.74 4.36
N GLU A 741 -36.50 20.79 3.54
CA GLU A 741 -37.15 21.04 2.28
C GLU A 741 -38.63 21.29 2.52
N ASP A 742 -39.15 22.40 2.03
CA ASP A 742 -40.58 22.70 2.08
C ASP A 742 -41.35 21.82 1.11
N GLU A 743 -40.74 21.43 0.00
CA GLU A 743 -41.29 20.58 -1.02
C GLU A 743 -40.36 19.47 -1.43
N VAL A 744 -40.88 18.31 -1.78
CA VAL A 744 -40.15 17.17 -2.33
C VAL A 744 -40.75 16.71 -3.64
N GLU A 745 -39.93 16.23 -4.58
CA GLU A 745 -40.41 15.60 -5.80
C GLU A 745 -40.77 14.15 -5.51
N VAL A 746 -41.98 13.77 -5.87
CA VAL A 746 -42.50 12.41 -5.75
C VAL A 746 -42.95 11.89 -7.11
N VAL A 747 -42.96 10.57 -7.28
CA VAL A 747 -43.46 9.93 -8.49
C VAL A 747 -44.83 9.33 -8.24
N PHE A 748 -45.72 9.47 -9.22
CA PHE A 748 -47.01 8.81 -9.22
C PHE A 748 -46.98 7.68 -10.22
N GLN A 749 -47.32 6.49 -9.74
CA GLN A 749 -47.33 5.26 -10.53
C GLN A 749 -48.75 4.75 -10.68
N VAL A 750 -49.04 4.14 -11.81
CA VAL A 750 -50.26 3.36 -12.05
C VAL A 750 -49.81 1.96 -12.44
N ASN A 751 -50.23 0.96 -11.69
CA ASN A 751 -49.86 -0.45 -11.88
C ASN A 751 -48.36 -0.66 -11.98
N GLY A 752 -47.60 0.01 -11.10
CA GLY A 752 -46.16 -0.10 -10.98
C GLY A 752 -45.31 0.68 -12.01
N LYS A 753 -45.94 1.41 -12.93
CA LYS A 753 -45.27 2.22 -13.94
C LYS A 753 -45.39 3.70 -13.60
N VAL A 754 -44.26 4.42 -13.67
CA VAL A 754 -44.22 5.87 -13.46
C VAL A 754 -45.02 6.58 -14.54
N LYS A 755 -46.04 7.36 -14.15
CA LYS A 755 -46.89 8.11 -15.05
C LYS A 755 -46.80 9.62 -14.87
N ALA A 756 -46.40 10.09 -13.71
CA ALA A 756 -46.22 11.52 -13.46
C ALA A 756 -45.20 11.76 -12.35
N LYS A 757 -44.65 12.95 -12.32
CA LYS A 757 -43.82 13.48 -11.23
C LYS A 757 -44.47 14.76 -10.74
N ALA A 758 -44.47 14.97 -9.43
CA ALA A 758 -45.04 16.18 -8.86
C ALA A 758 -44.24 16.64 -7.66
N SER A 759 -44.21 17.96 -7.45
CA SER A 759 -43.64 18.56 -6.25
C SER A 759 -44.78 18.71 -5.24
N ILE A 760 -44.59 18.13 -4.07
CA ILE A 760 -45.61 18.16 -2.99
C ILE A 760 -44.94 18.64 -1.69
N PRO A 761 -45.77 19.11 -0.69
CA PRO A 761 -45.21 19.47 0.61
C PRO A 761 -44.47 18.27 1.24
N ALA A 762 -43.24 18.55 1.78
CA ALA A 762 -42.40 17.52 2.37
C ALA A 762 -43.04 16.83 3.58
N ASP A 763 -43.95 17.52 4.27
CA ASP A 763 -44.70 17.03 5.44
C ASP A 763 -46.06 16.42 5.09
N ALA A 764 -46.36 16.20 3.81
CA ALA A 764 -47.60 15.61 3.37
C ALA A 764 -47.81 14.22 3.99
N THR A 765 -49.00 13.98 4.54
CA THR A 765 -49.40 12.67 5.09
C THR A 765 -49.65 11.67 3.96
N LYS A 766 -49.69 10.39 4.30
CA LYS A 766 -50.02 9.33 3.32
C LYS A 766 -51.35 9.58 2.63
N GLU A 767 -52.37 10.04 3.38
CA GLU A 767 -53.69 10.37 2.84
C GLU A 767 -53.63 11.56 1.90
N GLU A 768 -52.88 12.59 2.26
CA GLU A 768 -52.67 13.77 1.41
C GLU A 768 -51.96 13.40 0.11
N MET A 769 -50.94 12.57 0.19
CA MET A 769 -50.22 12.08 -0.99
C MET A 769 -51.12 11.25 -1.91
N GLU A 770 -51.93 10.36 -1.34
CA GLU A 770 -52.89 9.55 -2.09
C GLU A 770 -53.91 10.45 -2.82
N THR A 771 -54.43 11.46 -2.14
CA THR A 771 -55.36 12.43 -2.72
C THR A 771 -54.72 13.22 -3.86
N LEU A 772 -53.50 13.72 -3.66
CA LEU A 772 -52.74 14.45 -4.69
C LEU A 772 -52.48 13.60 -5.93
N ALA A 773 -52.17 12.32 -5.74
CA ALA A 773 -51.93 11.40 -6.84
C ALA A 773 -53.22 11.13 -7.65
N LYS A 774 -54.32 10.84 -6.97
CA LYS A 774 -55.61 10.58 -7.61
C LYS A 774 -56.15 11.79 -8.37
N ASN A 775 -55.88 12.98 -7.91
CA ASN A 775 -56.30 14.24 -8.51
C ASN A 775 -55.34 14.82 -9.56
N HIS A 776 -54.19 14.23 -9.73
CA HIS A 776 -53.28 14.64 -10.78
C HIS A 776 -53.92 14.37 -12.16
N ASP A 777 -53.94 15.37 -13.04
CA ASP A 777 -54.68 15.30 -14.31
C ASP A 777 -54.39 14.04 -15.12
N HIS A 778 -53.11 13.73 -15.31
CA HIS A 778 -52.73 12.54 -16.10
C HIS A 778 -53.09 11.22 -15.40
N VAL A 779 -52.86 11.15 -14.09
CA VAL A 779 -53.20 9.96 -13.30
C VAL A 779 -54.73 9.75 -13.25
N ALA A 780 -55.48 10.83 -13.08
CA ALA A 780 -56.94 10.78 -13.06
C ALA A 780 -57.52 10.22 -14.36
N GLU A 781 -56.94 10.61 -15.50
CA GLU A 781 -57.32 10.08 -16.82
C GLU A 781 -57.07 8.56 -16.91
N LEU A 782 -55.93 8.10 -16.40
CA LEU A 782 -55.52 6.70 -16.48
C LEU A 782 -56.37 5.77 -15.61
N ILE A 783 -56.91 6.28 -14.49
CA ILE A 783 -57.74 5.49 -13.56
C ILE A 783 -59.22 5.67 -13.77
N ALA A 784 -59.63 6.58 -14.69
CA ALA A 784 -61.05 6.84 -14.98
C ALA A 784 -61.74 5.55 -15.45
N GLY A 785 -62.88 5.21 -14.84
CA GLY A 785 -63.69 4.04 -15.16
C GLY A 785 -63.06 2.72 -14.68
N LYS A 786 -61.94 2.76 -13.97
CA LYS A 786 -61.28 1.58 -13.39
C LYS A 786 -61.60 1.45 -11.91
N THR A 787 -61.54 0.23 -11.41
CA THR A 787 -61.69 -0.08 -9.97
C THR A 787 -60.28 -0.02 -9.33
N ILE A 788 -60.14 0.86 -8.31
CA ILE A 788 -58.88 0.94 -7.55
C ILE A 788 -58.85 -0.23 -6.55
N ARG A 789 -57.90 -1.12 -6.70
CA ARG A 789 -57.75 -2.31 -5.85
C ARG A 789 -56.89 -2.01 -4.63
N LYS A 790 -55.81 -1.20 -4.78
CA LYS A 790 -54.89 -0.90 -3.71
C LYS A 790 -54.13 0.39 -4.04
N VAL A 791 -53.74 1.14 -3.01
CA VAL A 791 -52.85 2.30 -3.11
C VAL A 791 -51.70 2.12 -2.16
N ILE A 792 -50.51 2.13 -2.68
CA ILE A 792 -49.28 2.01 -1.91
C ILE A 792 -48.61 3.39 -1.85
N VAL A 793 -48.45 3.92 -0.65
CA VAL A 793 -47.81 5.22 -0.42
C VAL A 793 -46.47 5.01 0.32
N VAL A 794 -45.35 5.46 -0.27
CA VAL A 794 -44.08 5.56 0.39
C VAL A 794 -43.84 7.06 0.69
N PRO A 795 -43.87 7.47 1.96
CA PRO A 795 -43.82 8.89 2.33
C PRO A 795 -42.61 9.58 1.71
N GLY A 796 -42.84 10.75 1.08
CA GLY A 796 -41.79 11.56 0.46
C GLY A 796 -41.18 10.98 -0.82
N LYS A 797 -41.68 9.84 -1.33
CA LYS A 797 -41.08 9.16 -2.48
C LYS A 797 -42.04 8.85 -3.61
N LEU A 798 -43.10 8.07 -3.36
CA LEU A 798 -44.01 7.65 -4.41
C LEU A 798 -45.39 7.30 -3.90
N VAL A 799 -46.33 7.34 -4.85
CA VAL A 799 -47.67 6.76 -4.71
C VAL A 799 -47.89 5.83 -5.89
N ASN A 800 -48.24 4.57 -5.62
CA ASN A 800 -48.56 3.61 -6.67
C ASN A 800 -50.03 3.21 -6.55
N ILE A 801 -50.83 3.47 -7.60
CA ILE A 801 -52.26 3.13 -7.66
C ILE A 801 -52.41 1.86 -8.49
N VAL A 802 -52.88 0.81 -7.86
CA VAL A 802 -53.20 -0.44 -8.55
C VAL A 802 -54.69 -0.40 -8.93
N ALA A 803 -55.00 -0.36 -10.23
CA ALA A 803 -56.36 -0.25 -10.77
C ALA A 803 -56.54 -1.17 -11.98
N ASN A 804 -57.75 -1.73 -12.15
CA ASN A 804 -58.10 -2.58 -13.29
C ASN A 804 -59.48 -2.27 -13.85
#